data_5b6eae551242e6db3ba7350d1f554302
#
_entry.id   5b6eae551242e6db3ba7350d1f554302
#
_cell.length_a   1.000
_cell.length_b   1.000
_cell.length_c   1.000
_cell.angle_alpha   90.00
_cell.angle_beta   90.00
_cell.angle_gamma   90.00
#
_symmetry.space_group_name_H-M   'P 1'
#
loop_
_entity.id
_entity.type
_entity.pdbx_description
1 polymer ?
#
loop_
_entity_poly.entity_id
_entity_poly.type
_entity_poly.pdbx_seq_one_letter_code
_entity_poly.pdbx_strand_id
1 'polypeptide(L)'
;MTDNVVLRVAQKELRLFFASPVAWFFLGSFIAVTLFVFFWVEAFFARNIADVRPLFEWLPLLLVFLAAALTMRMWSEERRNGTLEHVLTQPVPLWQFVAGKFLACVTLLLLALATTAPLPLTVAWLGNLDWGPVLAGYLATALLGSAYLSIGLFVSARTDNAMVSLMGSVLLGGFLYLLGSPLLTGFFGDDSGRLLRLLGSGSRFDSIARGVIDVRDLYYYVAVCGIFLVLGVYTLESERWATAGRRQRHRRWRIGTALAVLNFVIAGVWLQALPTLRADVTAGRLYSISDPTHELLAQLEEPLLIRGYFSERTHPLLAPLVPQLKDLLREYAIAGGSRVRVEFVDPAREPEREQEANEEFAIQATPFQVADRYQSALVNAYFDVLVQYGGEYETLSFGDLIEVKTATGGQPEVVLRNPEFDVTRAIRDVLYSYQAGGDLFAQLDDPVTFTAYVSRDELLPQRLRDYRDAIRETVTAQAAASGGKFRVEFLEPEANGGAIADRIVEEWGFQPMIASLDDPREFYFYLTLEDDHQVVQLPTGAFDAAAFEDSLEAGIKRFASGFTKTVALVLPSGGGQGFPGAPPSGHTFDTLEQSVSREYSILREELGDGAVDPAADLLVVLAPEDLDARALFALDQYLMRGGTVLLATSPFSVELAGDGLSMREVDSGLGAWLDHHGIGIGESLVLDRQHGAFPVPVIRRIGGYEFRDMQLVDYPSFIDL
;
A
#
# COMPACT_ATOMS: atom_id res chain seq x y z
N MET A 1 29.62 -25.39 40.42
CA MET A 1 29.48 -24.14 39.65
C MET A 1 30.38 -24.22 38.43
N THR A 2 29.86 -24.68 37.32
CA THR A 2 30.58 -24.67 36.04
C THR A 2 30.68 -23.23 35.55
N ASP A 3 31.79 -22.60 35.92
CA ASP A 3 32.12 -21.27 35.45
C ASP A 3 32.04 -21.23 33.91
N ASN A 4 31.16 -20.42 33.38
CA ASN A 4 30.92 -20.34 31.94
C ASN A 4 32.12 -19.67 31.25
N VAL A 5 33.03 -20.50 30.71
CA VAL A 5 34.28 -20.09 30.06
C VAL A 5 34.00 -19.07 28.94
N VAL A 6 32.88 -19.22 28.21
CA VAL A 6 32.46 -18.29 27.15
C VAL A 6 32.30 -16.88 27.68
N LEU A 7 31.63 -16.74 28.84
CA LEU A 7 31.42 -15.42 29.46
C LEU A 7 32.73 -14.82 29.99
N ARG A 8 33.63 -15.64 30.55
CA ARG A 8 34.95 -15.17 31.01
C ARG A 8 35.81 -14.66 29.84
N VAL A 9 35.81 -15.38 28.74
CA VAL A 9 36.50 -14.96 27.50
C VAL A 9 35.89 -13.67 26.98
N ALA A 10 34.55 -13.58 26.89
CA ALA A 10 33.88 -12.38 26.42
C ALA A 10 34.18 -11.16 27.31
N GLN A 11 34.13 -11.32 28.63
CA GLN A 11 34.47 -10.24 29.57
C GLN A 11 35.93 -9.80 29.46
N LYS A 12 36.86 -10.76 29.27
CA LYS A 12 38.27 -10.45 29.04
C LYS A 12 38.44 -9.61 27.76
N GLU A 13 37.87 -10.03 26.66
CA GLU A 13 37.99 -9.33 25.37
C GLU A 13 37.31 -7.94 25.43
N LEU A 14 36.15 -7.82 26.06
CA LEU A 14 35.49 -6.51 26.25
C LEU A 14 36.34 -5.57 27.10
N ARG A 15 36.96 -6.05 28.18
CA ARG A 15 37.90 -5.24 28.97
C ARG A 15 39.09 -4.79 28.14
N LEU A 16 39.63 -5.64 27.27
CA LEU A 16 40.73 -5.30 26.37
C LEU A 16 40.30 -4.25 25.34
N PHE A 17 39.08 -4.35 24.77
CA PHE A 17 38.54 -3.36 23.84
C PHE A 17 38.47 -1.95 24.48
N PHE A 18 37.95 -1.83 25.71
CA PHE A 18 37.82 -0.57 26.41
C PHE A 18 39.12 -0.08 27.06
N ALA A 19 40.05 -1.00 27.38
CA ALA A 19 41.38 -0.62 27.85
C ALA A 19 42.28 -0.11 26.71
N SER A 20 41.94 -0.40 25.47
CA SER A 20 42.62 0.10 24.28
C SER A 20 41.74 1.17 23.57
N PRO A 21 42.32 1.99 22.68
CA PRO A 21 41.54 2.95 21.90
C PRO A 21 40.52 2.31 20.94
N VAL A 22 40.57 1.00 20.70
CA VAL A 22 39.78 0.31 19.65
C VAL A 22 38.28 0.49 19.81
N ALA A 23 37.74 0.26 21.03
CA ALA A 23 36.30 0.43 21.27
C ALA A 23 35.85 1.88 21.08
N TRP A 24 36.65 2.82 21.56
CA TRP A 24 36.33 4.24 21.46
C TRP A 24 36.37 4.74 20.02
N PHE A 25 37.35 4.32 19.23
CA PHE A 25 37.39 4.63 17.80
C PHE A 25 36.24 3.96 17.04
N PHE A 26 35.92 2.71 17.37
CA PHE A 26 34.80 2.00 16.76
C PHE A 26 33.47 2.72 17.04
N LEU A 27 33.16 3.02 18.30
CA LEU A 27 31.93 3.72 18.71
C LEU A 27 31.88 5.13 18.12
N GLY A 28 32.98 5.88 18.21
CA GLY A 28 33.09 7.24 17.70
C GLY A 28 32.91 7.30 16.18
N SER A 29 33.55 6.39 15.42
CA SER A 29 33.41 6.30 13.97
C SER A 29 32.01 5.88 13.57
N PHE A 30 31.44 4.90 14.28
CA PHE A 30 30.07 4.44 14.04
C PHE A 30 29.06 5.57 14.18
N ILE A 31 29.08 6.27 15.32
CA ILE A 31 28.17 7.39 15.57
C ILE A 31 28.41 8.52 14.57
N ALA A 32 29.67 8.93 14.38
CA ALA A 32 30.00 10.07 13.52
C ALA A 32 29.54 9.82 12.07
N VAL A 33 29.86 8.66 11.51
CA VAL A 33 29.48 8.34 10.12
C VAL A 33 27.95 8.17 9.99
N THR A 34 27.33 7.48 10.94
CA THR A 34 25.87 7.29 10.94
C THR A 34 25.11 8.61 11.00
N LEU A 35 25.48 9.51 11.91
CA LEU A 35 24.87 10.84 12.01
C LEU A 35 25.17 11.72 10.81
N PHE A 36 26.39 11.67 10.28
CA PHE A 36 26.77 12.40 9.08
C PHE A 36 25.94 11.97 7.88
N VAL A 37 25.80 10.65 7.67
CA VAL A 37 24.99 10.11 6.57
C VAL A 37 23.53 10.51 6.76
N PHE A 38 22.95 10.32 7.94
CA PHE A 38 21.55 10.62 8.19
C PHE A 38 21.20 12.09 8.01
N PHE A 39 21.98 13.00 8.58
CA PHE A 39 21.66 14.42 8.53
C PHE A 39 22.15 15.13 7.27
N TRP A 40 23.30 14.72 6.71
CA TRP A 40 23.95 15.43 5.61
C TRP A 40 23.74 14.74 4.26
N VAL A 41 24.01 13.44 4.15
CA VAL A 41 23.89 12.72 2.88
C VAL A 41 22.41 12.55 2.53
N GLU A 42 21.62 12.06 3.48
CA GLU A 42 20.18 11.85 3.33
C GLU A 42 19.35 13.11 3.58
N ALA A 43 20.00 14.21 3.93
CA ALA A 43 19.40 15.53 4.06
C ALA A 43 18.08 15.54 4.87
N PHE A 44 18.05 14.85 6.02
CA PHE A 44 16.85 14.62 6.84
C PHE A 44 15.97 15.87 7.01
N PHE A 45 16.57 17.00 7.37
CA PHE A 45 15.82 18.25 7.57
C PHE A 45 15.27 18.85 6.27
N ALA A 46 15.93 18.61 5.13
CA ALA A 46 15.44 19.10 3.83
C ALA A 46 14.27 18.27 3.30
N ARG A 47 14.22 16.98 3.66
CA ARG A 47 13.09 16.09 3.33
C ARG A 47 11.83 16.43 4.11
N ASN A 48 11.96 16.99 5.31
CA ASN A 48 10.86 17.35 6.22
C ASN A 48 9.86 16.21 6.48
N ILE A 49 10.35 14.98 6.57
CA ILE A 49 9.57 13.76 6.80
C ILE A 49 10.08 13.09 8.06
N ALA A 50 9.18 12.68 8.98
CA ALA A 50 9.50 11.94 10.19
C ALA A 50 9.78 10.46 9.86
N ASP A 51 10.85 10.18 9.11
CA ASP A 51 11.27 8.84 8.71
C ASP A 51 12.73 8.58 9.10
N VAL A 52 12.99 7.40 9.69
CA VAL A 52 14.36 6.95 10.05
C VAL A 52 14.86 5.84 9.14
N ARG A 53 14.16 5.42 8.09
CA ARG A 53 14.62 4.41 7.12
C ARG A 53 15.97 4.76 6.51
N PRO A 54 16.29 6.02 6.17
CA PRO A 54 17.61 6.41 5.66
C PRO A 54 18.76 6.04 6.60
N LEU A 55 18.50 5.94 7.91
CA LEU A 55 19.49 5.46 8.87
C LEU A 55 19.93 4.03 8.53
N PHE A 56 18.98 3.17 8.16
CA PHE A 56 19.23 1.74 7.93
C PHE A 56 19.77 1.45 6.53
N GLU A 57 19.50 2.28 5.53
CA GLU A 57 19.95 2.06 4.14
C GLU A 57 21.48 1.98 4.00
N TRP A 58 22.22 2.80 4.74
CA TRP A 58 23.68 2.85 4.70
C TRP A 58 24.38 1.94 5.71
N LEU A 59 23.64 1.46 6.73
CA LEU A 59 24.23 0.62 7.77
C LEU A 59 24.84 -0.68 7.25
N PRO A 60 24.28 -1.39 6.25
CA PRO A 60 24.92 -2.59 5.70
C PRO A 60 26.32 -2.34 5.18
N LEU A 61 26.49 -1.28 4.38
CA LEU A 61 27.80 -0.93 3.83
C LEU A 61 28.77 -0.52 4.93
N LEU A 62 28.35 0.31 5.87
CA LEU A 62 29.14 0.72 7.02
C LEU A 62 29.60 -0.46 7.86
N LEU A 63 28.71 -1.42 8.12
CA LEU A 63 28.99 -2.59 8.93
C LEU A 63 29.98 -3.56 8.27
N VAL A 64 30.03 -3.66 6.93
CA VAL A 64 31.06 -4.47 6.24
C VAL A 64 32.45 -4.01 6.66
N PHE A 65 32.70 -2.71 6.66
CA PHE A 65 34.01 -2.16 7.03
C PHE A 65 34.25 -2.19 8.54
N LEU A 66 33.28 -1.81 9.35
CA LEU A 66 33.45 -1.71 10.79
C LEU A 66 33.56 -3.08 11.47
N ALA A 67 32.76 -4.07 11.04
CA ALA A 67 32.88 -5.43 11.55
C ALA A 67 34.23 -6.07 11.17
N ALA A 68 34.69 -5.83 9.93
CA ALA A 68 36.03 -6.27 9.51
C ALA A 68 37.15 -5.61 10.32
N ALA A 69 37.08 -4.30 10.59
CA ALA A 69 38.04 -3.58 11.39
C ALA A 69 38.08 -4.07 12.86
N LEU A 70 36.89 -4.37 13.44
CA LEU A 70 36.81 -4.89 14.79
C LEU A 70 37.41 -6.29 14.94
N THR A 71 37.19 -7.14 13.94
CA THR A 71 37.57 -8.57 13.99
C THR A 71 38.97 -8.86 13.45
N MET A 72 39.54 -7.94 12.67
CA MET A 72 40.82 -8.19 11.96
C MET A 72 41.97 -8.65 12.88
N ARG A 73 42.02 -8.19 14.14
CA ARG A 73 43.08 -8.47 15.09
C ARG A 73 42.80 -9.63 16.03
N MET A 74 41.56 -10.14 16.08
CA MET A 74 41.08 -11.07 17.12
C MET A 74 41.87 -12.38 17.19
N TRP A 75 42.26 -12.92 16.05
CA TRP A 75 43.05 -14.12 15.96
C TRP A 75 44.40 -13.89 15.26
N SER A 76 44.46 -13.00 14.29
CA SER A 76 45.69 -12.71 13.53
C SER A 76 46.81 -12.14 14.42
N GLU A 77 46.47 -11.33 15.41
CA GLU A 77 47.44 -10.78 16.35
C GLU A 77 47.92 -11.83 17.37
N GLU A 78 47.04 -12.71 17.86
CA GLU A 78 47.42 -13.84 18.69
C GLU A 78 48.32 -14.80 17.95
N ARG A 79 48.06 -15.02 16.67
CA ARG A 79 48.92 -15.85 15.79
C ARG A 79 50.29 -15.20 15.60
N ARG A 80 50.33 -13.92 15.26
CA ARG A 80 51.57 -13.18 15.04
C ARG A 80 52.46 -13.11 16.29
N ASN A 81 51.83 -12.97 17.46
CA ASN A 81 52.54 -12.86 18.74
C ASN A 81 52.88 -14.22 19.39
N GLY A 82 52.52 -15.35 18.76
CA GLY A 82 52.73 -16.70 19.31
C GLY A 82 51.83 -17.07 20.50
N THR A 83 50.90 -16.20 20.87
CA THR A 83 49.98 -16.47 22.00
C THR A 83 48.84 -17.44 21.65
N LEU A 84 48.58 -17.65 20.35
CA LEU A 84 47.63 -18.65 19.88
C LEU A 84 47.97 -20.05 20.34
N GLU A 85 49.28 -20.43 20.37
CA GLU A 85 49.74 -21.75 20.85
C GLU A 85 49.32 -21.98 22.31
N HIS A 86 49.36 -20.93 23.15
CA HIS A 86 48.91 -21.01 24.52
C HIS A 86 47.40 -21.29 24.62
N VAL A 87 46.59 -20.66 23.76
CA VAL A 87 45.13 -20.94 23.69
C VAL A 87 44.87 -22.38 23.21
N LEU A 88 45.64 -22.84 22.21
CA LEU A 88 45.49 -24.17 21.64
C LEU A 88 45.87 -25.31 22.62
N THR A 89 46.73 -25.04 23.58
CA THR A 89 47.15 -26.01 24.61
C THR A 89 46.22 -26.09 25.83
N GLN A 90 45.29 -25.18 25.98
CA GLN A 90 44.33 -25.19 27.10
C GLN A 90 43.43 -26.43 27.05
N PRO A 91 43.06 -27.01 28.23
CA PRO A 91 42.13 -28.13 28.33
C PRO A 91 40.67 -27.73 28.17
N VAL A 92 40.39 -26.80 27.25
CA VAL A 92 39.06 -26.24 26.99
C VAL A 92 38.73 -26.43 25.49
N PRO A 93 37.48 -26.79 25.14
CA PRO A 93 37.07 -26.86 23.75
C PRO A 93 37.19 -25.50 23.04
N LEU A 94 37.80 -25.47 21.85
CA LEU A 94 38.07 -24.21 21.12
C LEU A 94 36.80 -23.43 20.75
N TRP A 95 35.67 -24.12 20.57
CA TRP A 95 34.41 -23.44 20.29
C TRP A 95 34.03 -22.44 21.39
N GLN A 96 34.43 -22.67 22.66
CA GLN A 96 34.14 -21.74 23.76
C GLN A 96 34.96 -20.45 23.65
N PHE A 97 36.18 -20.50 23.14
CA PHE A 97 36.98 -19.32 22.87
C PHE A 97 36.42 -18.53 21.68
N VAL A 98 36.05 -19.24 20.59
CA VAL A 98 35.47 -18.62 19.40
C VAL A 98 34.13 -17.96 19.78
N ALA A 99 33.25 -18.66 20.50
CA ALA A 99 31.98 -18.11 20.98
C ALA A 99 32.16 -16.91 21.92
N GLY A 100 33.17 -16.97 22.82
CA GLY A 100 33.47 -15.87 23.74
C GLY A 100 33.94 -14.60 23.01
N LYS A 101 34.84 -14.74 22.02
CA LYS A 101 35.30 -13.63 21.19
C LYS A 101 34.13 -13.06 20.33
N PHE A 102 33.33 -13.94 19.75
CA PHE A 102 32.14 -13.54 19.00
C PHE A 102 31.16 -12.75 19.88
N LEU A 103 30.85 -13.25 21.07
CA LEU A 103 29.96 -12.57 22.03
C LEU A 103 30.49 -11.19 22.43
N ALA A 104 31.81 -11.04 22.62
CA ALA A 104 32.43 -9.75 22.91
C ALA A 104 32.21 -8.74 21.76
N CYS A 105 32.42 -9.17 20.52
CA CYS A 105 32.21 -8.33 19.33
C CYS A 105 30.74 -7.95 19.15
N VAL A 106 29.82 -8.89 19.31
CA VAL A 106 28.36 -8.64 19.25
C VAL A 106 27.92 -7.67 20.36
N THR A 107 28.45 -7.83 21.58
CA THR A 107 28.13 -6.89 22.68
C THR A 107 28.58 -5.46 22.34
N LEU A 108 29.74 -5.29 21.74
CA LEU A 108 30.21 -3.97 21.33
C LEU A 108 29.38 -3.40 20.17
N LEU A 109 28.94 -4.24 19.23
CA LEU A 109 28.02 -3.87 18.16
C LEU A 109 26.66 -3.39 18.75
N LEU A 110 26.08 -4.17 19.65
CA LEU A 110 24.81 -3.79 20.30
C LEU A 110 24.94 -2.50 21.11
N LEU A 111 26.07 -2.28 21.74
CA LEU A 111 26.35 -1.02 22.41
C LEU A 111 26.42 0.13 21.42
N ALA A 112 27.07 -0.06 20.25
CA ALA A 112 27.10 0.95 19.20
C ALA A 112 25.69 1.29 18.69
N LEU A 113 24.85 0.28 18.43
CA LEU A 113 23.47 0.49 18.03
C LEU A 113 22.66 1.20 19.12
N ALA A 114 22.86 0.87 20.40
CA ALA A 114 22.18 1.55 21.48
C ALA A 114 22.53 3.05 21.56
N THR A 115 23.74 3.46 21.13
CA THR A 115 24.11 4.88 21.09
C THR A 115 23.38 5.69 20.01
N THR A 116 22.81 5.05 19.00
CA THR A 116 21.98 5.70 17.97
C THR A 116 20.50 5.79 18.36
N ALA A 117 20.06 5.11 19.43
CA ALA A 117 18.66 5.11 19.89
C ALA A 117 18.08 6.52 20.20
N PRO A 118 18.84 7.53 20.65
CA PRO A 118 18.32 8.90 20.79
C PRO A 118 17.80 9.49 19.47
N LEU A 119 18.30 9.05 18.30
CA LEU A 119 17.89 9.58 17.01
C LEU A 119 16.42 9.28 16.68
N PRO A 120 15.93 8.02 16.66
CA PRO A 120 14.49 7.78 16.46
C PRO A 120 13.62 8.39 17.56
N LEU A 121 14.09 8.50 18.79
CA LEU A 121 13.36 9.19 19.85
C LEU A 121 13.17 10.69 19.55
N THR A 122 14.20 11.36 19.00
CA THR A 122 14.08 12.76 18.59
C THR A 122 13.18 12.93 17.37
N VAL A 123 13.23 12.00 16.40
CA VAL A 123 12.33 12.02 15.23
C VAL A 123 10.88 11.80 15.65
N ALA A 124 10.62 10.88 16.57
CA ALA A 124 9.27 10.64 17.13
C ALA A 124 8.72 11.84 17.90
N TRP A 125 9.60 12.69 18.45
CA TRP A 125 9.17 13.93 19.10
C TRP A 125 8.85 15.04 18.08
N LEU A 126 9.47 15.01 16.90
CA LEU A 126 9.26 15.99 15.83
C LEU A 126 8.05 15.65 14.95
N GLY A 127 7.62 14.39 14.88
CA GLY A 127 6.52 13.95 14.05
C GLY A 127 6.02 12.54 14.39
N ASN A 128 5.01 12.08 13.66
CA ASN A 128 4.45 10.74 13.84
C ASN A 128 5.37 9.69 13.21
N LEU A 129 6.07 8.91 14.05
CA LEU A 129 7.04 7.90 13.62
C LEU A 129 6.47 6.49 13.77
N ASP A 130 6.49 5.71 12.68
CA ASP A 130 6.20 4.28 12.75
C ASP A 130 7.34 3.50 13.43
N TRP A 131 7.08 2.98 14.63
CA TRP A 131 8.04 2.22 15.42
C TRP A 131 8.31 0.81 14.90
N GLY A 132 7.42 0.25 14.10
CA GLY A 132 7.57 -1.09 13.52
C GLY A 132 8.85 -1.22 12.69
N PRO A 133 9.01 -0.44 11.60
CA PRO A 133 10.23 -0.42 10.80
C PRO A 133 11.49 -0.04 11.58
N VAL A 134 11.35 0.84 12.60
CA VAL A 134 12.49 1.21 13.45
C VAL A 134 13.04 0.03 14.22
N LEU A 135 12.18 -0.68 14.96
CA LEU A 135 12.59 -1.84 15.75
C LEU A 135 13.09 -2.98 14.85
N ALA A 136 12.41 -3.22 13.74
CA ALA A 136 12.80 -4.20 12.75
C ALA A 136 14.15 -3.86 12.12
N GLY A 137 14.42 -2.59 11.80
CA GLY A 137 15.69 -2.09 11.27
C GLY A 137 16.85 -2.29 12.26
N TYR A 138 16.65 -2.03 13.55
CA TYR A 138 17.65 -2.34 14.58
C TYR A 138 17.92 -3.84 14.69
N LEU A 139 16.87 -4.67 14.63
CA LEU A 139 17.01 -6.14 14.63
C LEU A 139 17.80 -6.62 13.41
N ALA A 140 17.42 -6.14 12.21
CA ALA A 140 18.13 -6.46 10.95
C ALA A 140 19.62 -6.09 11.02
N THR A 141 19.89 -4.89 11.54
CA THR A 141 21.27 -4.39 11.69
C THR A 141 22.09 -5.24 12.68
N ALA A 142 21.49 -5.64 13.80
CA ALA A 142 22.14 -6.51 14.78
C ALA A 142 22.44 -7.89 14.19
N LEU A 143 21.52 -8.48 13.42
CA LEU A 143 21.67 -9.77 12.77
C LEU A 143 22.74 -9.72 11.66
N LEU A 144 22.64 -8.76 10.76
CA LEU A 144 23.61 -8.55 9.67
C LEU A 144 25.01 -8.29 10.20
N GLY A 145 25.14 -7.40 11.20
CA GLY A 145 26.42 -7.11 11.83
C GLY A 145 27.01 -8.35 12.51
N SER A 146 26.18 -9.16 13.18
CA SER A 146 26.62 -10.44 13.76
C SER A 146 27.14 -11.40 12.68
N ALA A 147 26.48 -11.48 11.53
CA ALA A 147 26.96 -12.27 10.40
C ALA A 147 28.33 -11.79 9.91
N TYR A 148 28.52 -10.49 9.72
CA TYR A 148 29.81 -9.94 9.29
C TYR A 148 30.91 -10.12 10.34
N LEU A 149 30.58 -10.03 11.63
CA LEU A 149 31.52 -10.33 12.72
C LEU A 149 31.96 -11.79 12.69
N SER A 150 31.06 -12.74 12.42
CA SER A 150 31.41 -14.15 12.29
C SER A 150 32.34 -14.44 11.10
N ILE A 151 32.07 -13.78 9.95
CA ILE A 151 32.93 -13.82 8.75
C ILE A 151 34.33 -13.29 9.10
N GLY A 152 34.38 -12.12 9.74
CA GLY A 152 35.67 -11.50 10.09
C GLY A 152 36.48 -12.33 11.08
N LEU A 153 35.85 -12.96 12.07
CA LEU A 153 36.50 -13.90 12.99
C LEU A 153 37.08 -15.11 12.24
N PHE A 154 36.34 -15.67 11.30
CA PHE A 154 36.81 -16.78 10.48
C PHE A 154 38.05 -16.40 9.62
N VAL A 155 37.98 -15.24 8.94
CA VAL A 155 39.09 -14.75 8.11
C VAL A 155 40.31 -14.45 8.97
N SER A 156 40.11 -13.79 10.13
CA SER A 156 41.19 -13.51 11.10
C SER A 156 41.87 -14.77 11.63
N ALA A 157 41.15 -15.88 11.76
CA ALA A 157 41.73 -17.15 12.18
C ALA A 157 42.63 -17.79 11.11
N ARG A 158 42.59 -17.37 9.85
CA ARG A 158 43.34 -17.92 8.72
C ARG A 158 44.64 -17.21 8.38
N THR A 159 44.86 -16.04 8.92
CA THR A 159 46.03 -15.19 8.58
C THR A 159 46.68 -14.64 9.84
N ASP A 160 47.98 -14.39 9.75
CA ASP A 160 48.76 -13.69 10.78
C ASP A 160 48.85 -12.18 10.55
N ASN A 161 48.38 -11.71 9.38
CA ASN A 161 48.38 -10.31 9.01
C ASN A 161 47.01 -9.69 9.14
N ALA A 162 46.88 -8.67 10.04
CA ALA A 162 45.66 -7.98 10.29
C ALA A 162 45.08 -7.26 9.05
N MET A 163 45.94 -6.71 8.16
CA MET A 163 45.48 -6.04 6.94
C MET A 163 44.89 -7.04 5.94
N VAL A 164 45.51 -8.22 5.79
CA VAL A 164 44.95 -9.28 4.94
C VAL A 164 43.61 -9.76 5.51
N SER A 165 43.51 -9.84 6.85
CA SER A 165 42.26 -10.19 7.52
C SER A 165 41.18 -9.14 7.23
N LEU A 166 41.50 -7.85 7.33
CA LEU A 166 40.58 -6.76 7.02
C LEU A 166 40.08 -6.86 5.58
N MET A 167 41.00 -6.93 4.62
CA MET A 167 40.63 -6.98 3.19
C MET A 167 39.80 -8.22 2.85
N GLY A 168 40.20 -9.38 3.36
CA GLY A 168 39.45 -10.63 3.15
C GLY A 168 38.05 -10.59 3.75
N SER A 169 37.90 -9.97 4.93
CA SER A 169 36.60 -9.80 5.58
C SER A 169 35.69 -8.84 4.82
N VAL A 170 36.23 -7.70 4.35
CA VAL A 170 35.49 -6.72 3.53
C VAL A 170 35.08 -7.34 2.20
N LEU A 171 35.98 -8.05 1.52
CA LEU A 171 35.66 -8.70 0.24
C LEU A 171 34.59 -9.76 0.40
N LEU A 172 34.68 -10.63 1.42
CA LEU A 172 33.71 -11.69 1.61
C LEU A 172 32.35 -11.18 2.09
N GLY A 173 32.34 -10.25 3.05
CA GLY A 173 31.12 -9.61 3.54
C GLY A 173 30.45 -8.75 2.47
N GLY A 174 31.24 -7.94 1.74
CA GLY A 174 30.76 -7.12 0.62
C GLY A 174 30.22 -7.96 -0.54
N PHE A 175 30.88 -9.10 -0.86
CA PHE A 175 30.41 -10.02 -1.87
C PHE A 175 29.03 -10.61 -1.50
N LEU A 176 28.85 -11.07 -0.25
CA LEU A 176 27.55 -11.55 0.22
C LEU A 176 26.46 -10.47 0.21
N TYR A 177 26.82 -9.24 0.49
CA TYR A 177 25.89 -8.11 0.40
C TYR A 177 25.46 -7.86 -1.05
N LEU A 178 26.43 -7.79 -1.97
CA LEU A 178 26.17 -7.49 -3.38
C LEU A 178 25.43 -8.60 -4.12
N LEU A 179 25.55 -9.87 -3.70
CA LEU A 179 24.89 -11.00 -4.37
C LEU A 179 23.38 -10.81 -4.52
N GLY A 180 22.71 -10.20 -3.53
CA GLY A 180 21.26 -9.94 -3.55
C GLY A 180 20.88 -8.56 -4.08
N SER A 181 21.85 -7.71 -4.41
CA SER A 181 21.56 -6.33 -4.83
C SER A 181 21.00 -6.28 -6.25
N PRO A 182 20.12 -5.27 -6.55
CA PRO A 182 19.61 -5.03 -7.90
C PRO A 182 20.72 -4.83 -8.95
N LEU A 183 21.88 -4.30 -8.52
CA LEU A 183 23.05 -4.09 -9.37
C LEU A 183 23.58 -5.39 -9.99
N LEU A 184 23.59 -6.48 -9.23
CA LEU A 184 24.05 -7.79 -9.73
C LEU A 184 22.91 -8.60 -10.34
N THR A 185 21.75 -8.61 -9.71
CA THR A 185 20.63 -9.43 -10.19
C THR A 185 20.07 -8.95 -11.54
N GLY A 186 20.22 -7.65 -11.87
CA GLY A 186 19.84 -7.11 -13.17
C GLY A 186 20.69 -7.59 -14.38
N PHE A 187 21.90 -8.11 -14.13
CA PHE A 187 22.73 -8.68 -15.20
C PHE A 187 22.40 -10.15 -15.52
N PHE A 188 21.67 -10.83 -14.65
CA PHE A 188 21.34 -12.25 -14.78
C PHE A 188 19.83 -12.38 -15.00
N GLY A 189 19.41 -13.29 -15.86
CA GLY A 189 17.98 -13.55 -16.10
C GLY A 189 17.23 -13.94 -14.83
N ASP A 190 15.90 -13.86 -14.87
CA ASP A 190 15.01 -13.95 -13.71
C ASP A 190 15.26 -15.14 -12.78
N ASP A 191 15.52 -16.33 -13.31
CA ASP A 191 15.77 -17.53 -12.50
C ASP A 191 17.12 -17.46 -11.75
N SER A 192 18.17 -16.99 -12.44
CA SER A 192 19.50 -16.82 -11.82
C SER A 192 19.49 -15.66 -10.83
N GLY A 193 18.80 -14.58 -11.14
CA GLY A 193 18.58 -13.43 -10.26
C GLY A 193 17.85 -13.83 -8.97
N ARG A 194 16.88 -14.74 -9.06
CA ARG A 194 16.14 -15.27 -7.89
C ARG A 194 17.06 -16.07 -6.96
N LEU A 195 17.91 -16.94 -7.50
CA LEU A 195 18.90 -17.68 -6.72
C LEU A 195 19.92 -16.75 -6.06
N LEU A 196 20.40 -15.72 -6.74
CA LEU A 196 21.32 -14.73 -6.19
C LEU A 196 20.69 -13.95 -5.02
N ARG A 197 19.42 -13.55 -5.15
CA ARG A 197 18.69 -12.91 -4.05
C ARG A 197 18.54 -13.81 -2.83
N LEU A 198 18.32 -15.11 -3.02
CA LEU A 198 18.24 -16.06 -1.90
C LEU A 198 19.56 -16.19 -1.13
N LEU A 199 20.70 -16.03 -1.80
CA LEU A 199 22.03 -16.13 -1.19
C LEU A 199 22.54 -14.78 -0.64
N GLY A 200 22.03 -13.66 -1.14
CA GLY A 200 22.47 -12.33 -0.75
C GLY A 200 21.96 -11.90 0.63
N SER A 201 22.83 -11.21 1.40
CA SER A 201 22.44 -10.68 2.70
C SER A 201 21.68 -9.36 2.61
N GLY A 202 21.87 -8.58 1.53
CA GLY A 202 21.26 -7.25 1.36
C GLY A 202 19.74 -7.32 1.19
N SER A 203 19.24 -8.17 0.28
CA SER A 203 17.81 -8.31 0.03
C SER A 203 16.98 -8.72 1.25
N ARG A 204 17.58 -9.55 2.13
CA ARG A 204 16.94 -9.96 3.39
C ARG A 204 16.98 -8.87 4.45
N PHE A 205 18.05 -8.08 4.45
CA PHE A 205 18.14 -6.89 5.30
C PHE A 205 17.02 -5.90 4.95
N ASP A 206 16.86 -5.61 3.67
CA ASP A 206 15.84 -4.68 3.18
C ASP A 206 14.42 -5.14 3.53
N SER A 207 14.16 -6.45 3.49
CA SER A 207 12.88 -7.04 3.91
C SER A 207 12.58 -6.76 5.38
N ILE A 208 13.51 -7.06 6.28
CA ILE A 208 13.32 -6.85 7.73
C ILE A 208 13.29 -5.35 8.06
N ALA A 209 14.17 -4.54 7.46
CA ALA A 209 14.26 -3.11 7.74
C ALA A 209 12.98 -2.34 7.37
N ARG A 210 12.18 -2.85 6.43
CA ARG A 210 10.85 -2.30 6.08
C ARG A 210 9.77 -2.58 7.13
N GLY A 211 10.02 -3.45 8.10
CA GLY A 211 9.05 -3.83 9.12
C GLY A 211 8.40 -5.20 8.90
N VAL A 212 8.93 -6.00 7.97
CA VAL A 212 8.42 -7.35 7.70
C VAL A 212 9.40 -8.38 8.25
N ILE A 213 9.00 -9.07 9.30
CA ILE A 213 9.83 -10.07 9.97
C ILE A 213 9.43 -11.46 9.48
N ASP A 214 10.26 -12.07 8.64
CA ASP A 214 10.11 -13.45 8.19
C ASP A 214 11.13 -14.36 8.92
N VAL A 215 10.66 -15.48 9.45
CA VAL A 215 11.51 -16.47 10.14
C VAL A 215 12.62 -16.98 9.22
N ARG A 216 12.39 -17.04 7.90
CA ARG A 216 13.40 -17.42 6.91
C ARG A 216 14.57 -16.45 6.85
N ASP A 217 14.28 -15.15 6.95
CA ASP A 217 15.30 -14.09 6.91
C ASP A 217 16.10 -14.07 8.23
N LEU A 218 15.42 -14.25 9.37
CA LEU A 218 16.10 -14.42 10.66
C LEU A 218 17.02 -15.63 10.67
N TYR A 219 16.52 -16.77 10.19
CA TYR A 219 17.29 -18.01 10.13
C TYR A 219 18.51 -17.88 9.22
N TYR A 220 18.40 -17.17 8.09
CA TYR A 220 19.52 -16.92 7.19
C TYR A 220 20.72 -16.33 7.92
N TYR A 221 20.54 -15.29 8.71
CA TYR A 221 21.63 -14.66 9.47
C TYR A 221 22.18 -15.57 10.55
N VAL A 222 21.32 -16.32 11.23
CA VAL A 222 21.75 -17.34 12.21
C VAL A 222 22.56 -18.43 11.52
N ALA A 223 22.16 -18.88 10.34
CA ALA A 223 22.87 -19.88 9.56
C ALA A 223 24.24 -19.37 9.10
N VAL A 224 24.34 -18.15 8.58
CA VAL A 224 25.62 -17.53 8.19
C VAL A 224 26.54 -17.43 9.41
N CYS A 225 26.05 -16.93 10.55
CA CYS A 225 26.84 -16.92 11.80
C CYS A 225 27.34 -18.32 12.16
N GLY A 226 26.42 -19.30 12.17
CA GLY A 226 26.76 -20.70 12.53
C GLY A 226 27.81 -21.32 11.59
N ILE A 227 27.64 -21.12 10.28
CA ILE A 227 28.56 -21.64 9.26
C ILE A 227 30.00 -21.09 9.50
N PHE A 228 30.14 -19.76 9.60
CA PHE A 228 31.45 -19.14 9.72
C PHE A 228 32.09 -19.38 11.09
N LEU A 229 31.34 -19.46 12.17
CA LEU A 229 31.84 -19.84 13.48
C LEU A 229 32.32 -21.30 13.47
N VAL A 230 31.58 -22.24 12.88
CA VAL A 230 31.98 -23.64 12.75
C VAL A 230 33.24 -23.77 11.89
N LEU A 231 33.33 -23.03 10.78
CA LEU A 231 34.54 -22.97 9.95
C LEU A 231 35.73 -22.38 10.70
N GLY A 232 35.53 -21.37 11.55
CA GLY A 232 36.54 -20.78 12.42
C GLY A 232 37.06 -21.77 13.44
N VAL A 233 36.18 -22.51 14.12
CA VAL A 233 36.54 -23.59 15.04
C VAL A 233 37.34 -24.68 14.32
N TYR A 234 36.90 -25.09 13.13
CA TYR A 234 37.60 -26.08 12.33
C TYR A 234 39.02 -25.61 11.96
N THR A 235 39.18 -24.36 11.57
CA THR A 235 40.49 -23.78 11.22
C THR A 235 41.45 -23.86 12.39
N LEU A 236 41.01 -23.42 13.58
CA LEU A 236 41.83 -23.46 14.80
C LEU A 236 42.11 -24.88 15.27
N GLU A 237 41.13 -25.79 15.26
CA GLU A 237 41.33 -27.19 15.62
C GLU A 237 42.31 -27.88 14.67
N SER A 238 42.32 -27.54 13.36
CA SER A 238 43.23 -28.12 12.40
C SER A 238 44.71 -27.85 12.73
N GLU A 239 45.01 -26.78 13.43
CA GLU A 239 46.39 -26.43 13.87
C GLU A 239 46.85 -27.22 15.10
N ARG A 240 45.90 -27.72 15.92
CA ARG A 240 46.22 -28.63 17.04
C ARG A 240 46.69 -30.02 16.58
N TRP A 241 46.55 -30.34 15.31
CA TRP A 241 46.81 -31.68 14.82
C TRP A 241 48.25 -31.82 14.36
N ALA A 242 48.97 -32.74 14.97
CA ALA A 242 50.30 -33.11 14.51
C ALA A 242 50.24 -33.66 13.08
N THR A 243 51.17 -33.23 12.25
CA THR A 243 51.28 -33.60 10.84
C THR A 243 51.53 -35.11 10.60
N ALA A 244 52.02 -35.81 11.60
CA ALA A 244 52.31 -37.24 11.51
C ALA A 244 51.31 -38.06 12.33
N GLY A 245 50.36 -38.73 11.69
CA GLY A 245 49.89 -39.98 12.24
C GLY A 245 48.41 -40.21 12.57
N ARG A 246 47.46 -39.29 12.39
CA ARG A 246 46.03 -39.61 12.66
C ARG A 246 45.06 -39.12 11.59
N ARG A 247 45.13 -39.73 10.39
CA ARG A 247 44.16 -39.48 9.28
C ARG A 247 42.69 -39.65 9.69
N GLN A 248 42.39 -40.52 10.68
CA GLN A 248 41.00 -40.74 11.14
C GLN A 248 40.41 -39.54 11.90
N ARG A 249 41.19 -38.83 12.75
CA ARG A 249 40.73 -37.66 13.49
C ARG A 249 40.46 -36.48 12.55
N HIS A 250 41.38 -36.24 11.60
CA HIS A 250 41.20 -35.23 10.56
C HIS A 250 39.97 -35.52 9.69
N ARG A 251 39.72 -36.76 9.32
CA ARG A 251 38.55 -37.16 8.53
C ARG A 251 37.25 -36.94 9.31
N ARG A 252 37.20 -37.31 10.60
CA ARG A 252 36.02 -37.10 11.46
C ARG A 252 35.68 -35.61 11.60
N TRP A 253 36.66 -34.76 11.85
CA TRP A 253 36.46 -33.32 11.94
C TRP A 253 36.02 -32.73 10.61
N ARG A 254 36.62 -33.08 9.49
CA ARG A 254 36.19 -32.62 8.17
C ARG A 254 34.76 -33.03 7.87
N ILE A 255 34.41 -34.29 8.13
CA ILE A 255 33.04 -34.79 7.93
C ILE A 255 32.07 -34.08 8.88
N GLY A 256 32.43 -33.93 10.15
CA GLY A 256 31.58 -33.24 11.14
C GLY A 256 31.33 -31.79 10.78
N THR A 257 32.35 -31.05 10.36
CA THR A 257 32.22 -29.66 9.88
C THR A 257 31.39 -29.57 8.62
N ALA A 258 31.63 -30.46 7.64
CA ALA A 258 30.87 -30.50 6.40
C ALA A 258 29.39 -30.84 6.67
N LEU A 259 29.10 -31.79 7.57
CA LEU A 259 27.72 -32.09 7.97
C LEU A 259 27.07 -30.95 8.73
N ALA A 260 27.81 -30.24 9.59
CA ALA A 260 27.26 -29.08 10.29
C ALA A 260 26.90 -27.95 9.31
N VAL A 261 27.77 -27.61 8.37
CA VAL A 261 27.51 -26.62 7.31
C VAL A 261 26.35 -27.08 6.44
N LEU A 262 26.35 -28.35 6.01
CA LEU A 262 25.26 -28.92 5.21
C LEU A 262 23.90 -28.85 5.95
N ASN A 263 23.91 -29.08 7.25
CA ASN A 263 22.70 -29.00 8.07
C ASN A 263 22.13 -27.59 8.08
N PHE A 264 22.96 -26.53 8.24
CA PHE A 264 22.50 -25.14 8.15
C PHE A 264 21.91 -24.84 6.77
N VAL A 265 22.51 -25.33 5.69
CA VAL A 265 22.02 -25.14 4.33
C VAL A 265 20.71 -25.89 4.11
N ILE A 266 20.65 -27.18 4.48
CA ILE A 266 19.42 -27.99 4.32
C ILE A 266 18.24 -27.39 5.11
N ALA A 267 18.49 -26.98 6.35
CA ALA A 267 17.45 -26.36 7.16
C ALA A 267 16.97 -25.03 6.55
N GLY A 268 17.88 -24.26 5.93
CA GLY A 268 17.50 -23.05 5.17
C GLY A 268 16.63 -23.36 3.95
N VAL A 269 16.97 -24.42 3.20
CA VAL A 269 16.17 -24.87 2.05
C VAL A 269 14.82 -25.42 2.52
N TRP A 270 14.80 -26.20 3.58
CA TRP A 270 13.57 -26.76 4.16
C TRP A 270 12.61 -25.65 4.64
N LEU A 271 13.13 -24.59 5.27
CA LEU A 271 12.33 -23.44 5.67
C LEU A 271 11.69 -22.71 4.49
N GLN A 272 12.26 -22.78 3.28
CA GLN A 272 11.63 -22.18 2.09
C GLN A 272 10.34 -22.93 1.68
N ALA A 273 10.22 -24.21 2.02
CA ALA A 273 9.06 -25.02 1.68
C ALA A 273 7.91 -24.93 2.70
N LEU A 274 8.13 -24.28 3.86
CA LEU A 274 7.08 -24.12 4.86
C LEU A 274 6.23 -22.89 4.56
N PRO A 275 4.89 -22.93 4.84
CA PRO A 275 4.05 -21.74 4.84
C PRO A 275 4.64 -20.72 5.82
N THR A 276 4.72 -19.50 5.41
CA THR A 276 5.50 -18.46 6.03
C THR A 276 4.94 -18.02 7.39
N LEU A 277 5.78 -18.15 8.43
CA LEU A 277 5.61 -17.39 9.67
C LEU A 277 6.17 -15.98 9.41
N ARG A 278 5.36 -15.13 8.87
CA ARG A 278 5.67 -13.75 8.54
C ARG A 278 4.84 -12.82 9.43
N ALA A 279 5.46 -11.81 10.00
CA ALA A 279 4.79 -10.81 10.82
C ALA A 279 5.09 -9.42 10.25
N ASP A 280 4.06 -8.71 9.87
CA ASP A 280 4.11 -7.29 9.57
C ASP A 280 3.93 -6.51 10.88
N VAL A 281 4.96 -5.73 11.26
CA VAL A 281 4.97 -4.94 12.50
C VAL A 281 4.78 -3.45 12.23
N THR A 282 4.46 -3.07 11.00
CA THR A 282 4.20 -1.66 10.64
C THR A 282 2.86 -1.17 11.22
N ALA A 283 2.77 0.13 11.50
CA ALA A 283 1.51 0.76 11.84
C ALA A 283 0.57 0.69 10.61
N GLY A 284 -0.58 0.05 10.77
CA GLY A 284 -1.54 -0.13 9.69
C GLY A 284 -1.31 -1.35 8.79
N ARG A 285 -0.32 -2.23 9.11
CA ARG A 285 -0.04 -3.47 8.36
C ARG A 285 0.15 -3.26 6.85
N LEU A 286 0.94 -2.26 6.50
CA LEU A 286 1.17 -1.79 5.12
C LEU A 286 1.74 -2.85 4.17
N TYR A 287 2.26 -3.95 4.68
CA TYR A 287 2.91 -5.04 3.92
C TYR A 287 2.21 -6.39 4.10
N SER A 288 0.95 -6.38 4.46
CA SER A 288 0.12 -7.58 4.45
C SER A 288 -1.10 -7.33 3.57
N ILE A 289 -1.27 -8.13 2.54
CA ILE A 289 -2.47 -8.12 1.72
C ILE A 289 -3.56 -8.98 2.40
N SER A 290 -4.80 -8.58 2.20
CA SER A 290 -5.96 -9.21 2.82
C SER A 290 -6.25 -10.61 2.28
N ASP A 291 -7.00 -11.40 3.05
CA ASP A 291 -7.41 -12.75 2.62
C ASP A 291 -8.22 -12.73 1.31
N PRO A 292 -9.17 -11.80 1.07
CA PRO A 292 -9.86 -11.68 -0.22
C PRO A 292 -8.91 -11.45 -1.40
N THR A 293 -7.84 -10.65 -1.21
CA THR A 293 -6.80 -10.45 -2.23
C THR A 293 -6.06 -11.77 -2.51
N HIS A 294 -5.72 -12.55 -1.49
CA HIS A 294 -5.12 -13.87 -1.67
C HIS A 294 -6.02 -14.83 -2.43
N GLU A 295 -7.32 -14.86 -2.13
CA GLU A 295 -8.30 -15.68 -2.83
C GLU A 295 -8.44 -15.29 -4.30
N LEU A 296 -8.44 -13.99 -4.60
CA LEU A 296 -8.47 -13.48 -5.97
C LEU A 296 -7.21 -13.88 -6.75
N LEU A 297 -6.03 -13.73 -6.16
CA LEU A 297 -4.76 -14.14 -6.79
C LEU A 297 -4.66 -15.66 -6.99
N ALA A 298 -5.37 -16.45 -6.20
CA ALA A 298 -5.43 -17.90 -6.38
C ALA A 298 -6.23 -18.31 -7.63
N GLN A 299 -7.15 -17.47 -8.12
CA GLN A 299 -7.97 -17.72 -9.31
C GLN A 299 -7.24 -17.44 -10.62
N LEU A 300 -6.06 -16.80 -10.59
CA LEU A 300 -5.29 -16.50 -11.79
C LEU A 300 -4.82 -17.79 -12.49
N GLU A 301 -5.15 -17.95 -13.76
CA GLU A 301 -4.69 -19.05 -14.62
C GLU A 301 -3.50 -18.62 -15.48
N GLU A 302 -3.53 -17.39 -15.98
CA GLU A 302 -2.48 -16.76 -16.77
C GLU A 302 -1.60 -15.84 -15.92
N PRO A 303 -0.40 -15.44 -16.41
CA PRO A 303 0.45 -14.49 -15.72
C PRO A 303 -0.16 -13.08 -15.68
N LEU A 304 -0.36 -12.53 -14.49
CA LEU A 304 -0.74 -11.15 -14.25
C LEU A 304 0.52 -10.28 -14.25
N LEU A 305 0.51 -9.20 -15.03
CA LEU A 305 1.54 -8.16 -15.00
C LEU A 305 1.02 -6.93 -14.25
N ILE A 306 1.76 -6.51 -13.24
CA ILE A 306 1.56 -5.23 -12.57
C ILE A 306 2.78 -4.37 -12.85
N ARG A 307 2.62 -3.24 -13.51
CA ARG A 307 3.71 -2.35 -13.86
C ARG A 307 3.50 -0.96 -13.25
N GLY A 308 4.41 -0.56 -12.37
CA GLY A 308 4.41 0.77 -11.77
C GLY A 308 5.27 1.74 -12.55
N TYR A 309 4.69 2.84 -13.01
CA TYR A 309 5.36 3.94 -13.68
C TYR A 309 5.65 5.06 -12.68
N PHE A 310 6.89 5.19 -12.25
CA PHE A 310 7.29 6.14 -11.20
C PHE A 310 8.52 6.91 -11.59
N SER A 311 8.38 8.23 -11.72
CA SER A 311 9.52 9.12 -11.98
C SER A 311 10.43 9.22 -10.75
N GLU A 312 11.74 9.12 -10.96
CA GLU A 312 12.74 9.35 -9.90
C GLU A 312 12.69 10.80 -9.38
N ARG A 313 12.41 11.75 -10.28
CA ARG A 313 12.18 13.14 -9.93
C ARG A 313 10.69 13.41 -9.90
N THR A 314 10.13 13.40 -8.72
CA THR A 314 8.71 13.67 -8.48
C THR A 314 8.52 14.81 -7.47
N HIS A 315 7.27 15.21 -7.26
CA HIS A 315 6.94 16.24 -6.27
C HIS A 315 7.39 15.80 -4.85
N PRO A 316 7.95 16.68 -4.01
CA PRO A 316 8.41 16.32 -2.67
C PRO A 316 7.36 15.64 -1.79
N LEU A 317 6.08 15.99 -1.95
CA LEU A 317 4.97 15.34 -1.24
C LEU A 317 4.67 13.91 -1.74
N LEU A 318 5.03 13.58 -2.98
CA LEU A 318 4.83 12.23 -3.56
C LEU A 318 6.03 11.31 -3.32
N ALA A 319 7.22 11.88 -3.15
CA ALA A 319 8.44 11.12 -2.99
C ALA A 319 8.38 10.04 -1.89
N PRO A 320 7.73 10.25 -0.72
CA PRO A 320 7.57 9.23 0.31
C PRO A 320 6.59 8.11 -0.07
N LEU A 321 5.63 8.37 -0.96
CA LEU A 321 4.57 7.43 -1.33
C LEU A 321 5.05 6.40 -2.35
N VAL A 322 6.00 6.77 -3.22
CA VAL A 322 6.56 5.86 -4.24
C VAL A 322 7.15 4.58 -3.62
N PRO A 323 8.01 4.62 -2.59
CA PRO A 323 8.50 3.42 -1.94
C PRO A 323 7.38 2.58 -1.30
N GLN A 324 6.39 3.20 -0.68
CA GLN A 324 5.26 2.51 -0.05
C GLN A 324 4.46 1.72 -1.09
N LEU A 325 4.10 2.37 -2.20
CA LEU A 325 3.35 1.71 -3.28
C LEU A 325 4.20 0.61 -3.95
N LYS A 326 5.48 0.86 -4.23
CA LYS A 326 6.40 -0.17 -4.76
C LYS A 326 6.49 -1.39 -3.85
N ASP A 327 6.50 -1.18 -2.56
CA ASP A 327 6.58 -2.27 -1.58
C ASP A 327 5.28 -3.06 -1.53
N LEU A 328 4.13 -2.39 -1.55
CA LEU A 328 2.83 -3.06 -1.65
C LEU A 328 2.73 -3.91 -2.93
N LEU A 329 3.11 -3.36 -4.09
CA LEU A 329 3.07 -4.11 -5.36
C LEU A 329 3.99 -5.34 -5.33
N ARG A 330 5.14 -5.27 -4.64
CA ARG A 330 6.00 -6.45 -4.42
C ARG A 330 5.32 -7.53 -3.59
N GLU A 331 4.43 -7.16 -2.65
CA GLU A 331 3.68 -8.13 -1.86
C GLU A 331 2.72 -8.94 -2.73
N TYR A 332 2.09 -8.31 -3.73
CA TYR A 332 1.30 -9.05 -4.73
C TYR A 332 2.15 -10.07 -5.49
N ALA A 333 3.39 -9.72 -5.87
CA ALA A 333 4.31 -10.67 -6.50
C ALA A 333 4.71 -11.82 -5.56
N ILE A 334 4.88 -11.55 -4.26
CA ILE A 334 5.19 -12.57 -3.27
C ILE A 334 4.00 -13.51 -3.06
N ALA A 335 2.80 -12.96 -2.93
CA ALA A 335 1.58 -13.73 -2.71
C ALA A 335 1.16 -14.54 -3.94
N GLY A 336 1.21 -13.94 -5.13
CA GLY A 336 0.87 -14.59 -6.40
C GLY A 336 1.95 -15.54 -6.94
N GLY A 337 3.17 -15.45 -6.41
CA GLY A 337 4.32 -16.29 -6.80
C GLY A 337 4.69 -16.17 -8.27
N SER A 338 4.68 -17.30 -9.01
CA SER A 338 5.00 -17.28 -10.45
C SER A 338 3.89 -16.73 -11.34
N ARG A 339 2.69 -16.54 -10.79
CA ARG A 339 1.51 -16.04 -11.51
C ARG A 339 1.43 -14.52 -11.53
N VAL A 340 2.18 -13.82 -10.70
CA VAL A 340 2.19 -12.36 -10.64
C VAL A 340 3.60 -11.84 -10.90
N ARG A 341 3.73 -11.00 -11.90
CA ARG A 341 4.97 -10.32 -12.26
C ARG A 341 4.83 -8.83 -11.98
N VAL A 342 5.79 -8.25 -11.25
CA VAL A 342 5.81 -6.83 -10.95
C VAL A 342 7.04 -6.18 -11.56
N GLU A 343 6.84 -5.11 -12.30
CA GLU A 343 7.88 -4.30 -12.92
C GLU A 343 7.78 -2.85 -12.46
N PHE A 344 8.92 -2.15 -12.38
CA PHE A 344 8.96 -0.72 -12.11
C PHE A 344 9.74 -0.03 -13.20
N VAL A 345 9.12 0.96 -13.82
CA VAL A 345 9.68 1.72 -14.94
C VAL A 345 9.74 3.20 -14.57
N ASP A 346 10.85 3.85 -14.89
CA ASP A 346 10.94 5.32 -14.92
C ASP A 346 10.88 5.77 -16.39
N PRO A 347 9.70 6.22 -16.88
CA PRO A 347 9.54 6.57 -18.30
C PRO A 347 10.50 7.66 -18.76
N ALA A 348 10.85 8.60 -17.87
CA ALA A 348 11.80 9.67 -18.21
C ALA A 348 13.22 9.17 -18.53
N ARG A 349 13.57 7.94 -18.14
CA ARG A 349 14.87 7.30 -18.44
C ARG A 349 14.81 6.29 -19.57
N GLU A 350 13.63 5.78 -19.88
CA GLU A 350 13.40 4.72 -20.86
C GLU A 350 12.42 5.20 -21.96
N PRO A 351 12.91 5.92 -23.00
CA PRO A 351 12.04 6.55 -24.00
C PRO A 351 11.12 5.57 -24.76
N GLU A 352 11.58 4.32 -24.96
CA GLU A 352 10.76 3.28 -25.58
C GLU A 352 9.57 2.89 -24.71
N ARG A 353 9.77 2.84 -23.38
CA ARG A 353 8.73 2.56 -22.41
C ARG A 353 7.80 3.75 -22.17
N GLU A 354 8.31 4.96 -22.32
CA GLU A 354 7.50 6.17 -22.30
C GLU A 354 6.54 6.21 -23.49
N GLN A 355 7.03 5.85 -24.67
CA GLN A 355 6.19 5.78 -25.85
C GLN A 355 5.12 4.69 -25.73
N GLU A 356 5.48 3.47 -25.27
CA GLU A 356 4.54 2.38 -24.97
C GLU A 356 3.45 2.86 -23.97
N ALA A 357 3.83 3.50 -22.87
CA ALA A 357 2.90 3.99 -21.86
C ALA A 357 1.91 5.04 -22.40
N ASN A 358 2.40 5.95 -23.25
CA ASN A 358 1.58 7.02 -23.81
C ASN A 358 0.65 6.53 -24.93
N GLU A 359 1.14 5.66 -25.84
CA GLU A 359 0.41 5.24 -27.03
C GLU A 359 -0.52 4.05 -26.79
N GLU A 360 -0.10 3.06 -25.97
CA GLU A 360 -0.89 1.85 -25.73
C GLU A 360 -1.79 1.95 -24.51
N PHE A 361 -1.32 2.63 -23.45
CA PHE A 361 -2.02 2.63 -22.15
C PHE A 361 -2.55 4.00 -21.74
N ALA A 362 -2.42 5.02 -22.58
CA ALA A 362 -2.83 6.41 -22.32
C ALA A 362 -2.26 7.02 -21.03
N ILE A 363 -1.15 6.47 -20.50
CA ILE A 363 -0.47 6.95 -19.30
C ILE A 363 0.39 8.15 -19.67
N GLN A 364 0.09 9.33 -19.12
CA GLN A 364 0.78 10.58 -19.39
C GLN A 364 1.39 11.19 -18.14
N ALA A 365 2.53 11.88 -18.33
CA ALA A 365 3.16 12.61 -17.22
C ALA A 365 2.25 13.70 -16.68
N THR A 366 2.01 13.67 -15.38
CA THR A 366 1.22 14.70 -14.68
C THR A 366 2.12 15.88 -14.32
N PRO A 367 1.76 17.14 -14.70
CA PRO A 367 2.53 18.31 -14.37
C PRO A 367 2.26 18.75 -12.92
N PHE A 368 3.29 18.76 -12.08
CA PHE A 368 3.24 19.23 -10.71
C PHE A 368 3.98 20.55 -10.56
N GLN A 369 3.35 21.52 -9.91
CA GLN A 369 4.00 22.80 -9.60
C GLN A 369 4.73 22.69 -8.27
N VAL A 370 6.06 22.68 -8.32
CA VAL A 370 6.92 22.73 -7.13
C VAL A 370 7.30 24.20 -6.89
N ALA A 371 6.80 24.78 -5.81
CA ALA A 371 7.13 26.14 -5.41
C ALA A 371 8.00 26.10 -4.16
N ASP A 372 9.22 26.62 -4.25
CA ASP A 372 10.08 26.94 -3.12
C ASP A 372 10.08 28.46 -2.91
N ARG A 373 10.61 28.94 -1.77
CA ARG A 373 10.64 30.38 -1.40
C ARG A 373 11.27 31.27 -2.47
N TYR A 374 12.05 30.70 -3.39
CA TYR A 374 12.84 31.44 -4.39
C TYR A 374 12.59 31.02 -5.84
N GLN A 375 11.95 29.87 -6.08
CA GLN A 375 11.74 29.35 -7.44
C GLN A 375 10.40 28.60 -7.52
N SER A 376 9.73 28.74 -8.64
CA SER A 376 8.60 27.87 -9.03
C SER A 376 9.01 27.09 -10.27
N ALA A 377 8.99 25.78 -10.19
CA ALA A 377 9.31 24.88 -11.30
C ALA A 377 8.11 23.97 -11.58
N LEU A 378 7.86 23.68 -12.84
CA LEU A 378 6.92 22.64 -13.24
C LEU A 378 7.70 21.34 -13.40
N VAL A 379 7.31 20.31 -12.67
CA VAL A 379 7.91 18.97 -12.73
C VAL A 379 6.86 18.04 -13.31
N ASN A 380 7.16 17.46 -14.47
CA ASN A 380 6.33 16.40 -15.03
C ASN A 380 6.77 15.08 -14.41
N ALA A 381 5.85 14.37 -13.80
CA ALA A 381 6.15 13.09 -13.15
C ALA A 381 5.04 12.06 -13.44
N TYR A 382 5.47 10.81 -13.53
CA TYR A 382 4.59 9.65 -13.62
C TYR A 382 4.35 9.08 -12.23
N PHE A 383 3.10 8.77 -11.93
CA PHE A 383 2.68 8.11 -10.70
C PHE A 383 1.43 7.27 -11.01
N ASP A 384 1.65 6.19 -11.76
CA ASP A 384 0.59 5.37 -12.32
C ASP A 384 0.92 3.88 -12.15
N VAL A 385 -0.10 3.04 -12.08
CA VAL A 385 0.03 1.58 -12.02
C VAL A 385 -0.82 0.96 -13.11
N LEU A 386 -0.18 0.18 -13.97
CA LEU A 386 -0.84 -0.64 -14.98
C LEU A 386 -1.01 -2.05 -14.45
N VAL A 387 -2.22 -2.57 -14.53
CA VAL A 387 -2.56 -3.96 -14.26
C VAL A 387 -3.00 -4.61 -15.55
N GLN A 388 -2.33 -5.68 -15.99
CA GLN A 388 -2.61 -6.35 -17.25
C GLN A 388 -2.72 -7.87 -17.06
N TYR A 389 -3.78 -8.44 -17.61
CA TYR A 389 -4.03 -9.89 -17.60
C TYR A 389 -4.49 -10.37 -18.97
N GLY A 390 -3.67 -11.21 -19.61
CA GLY A 390 -3.90 -11.57 -21.01
C GLY A 390 -3.85 -10.36 -21.95
N GLY A 391 -4.95 -10.10 -22.65
CA GLY A 391 -5.12 -8.92 -23.53
C GLY A 391 -5.78 -7.72 -22.85
N GLU A 392 -6.34 -7.91 -21.66
CA GLU A 392 -7.07 -6.88 -20.91
C GLU A 392 -6.14 -6.10 -19.97
N TYR A 393 -6.38 -4.80 -19.82
CA TYR A 393 -5.59 -3.97 -18.89
C TYR A 393 -6.44 -2.89 -18.24
N GLU A 394 -6.00 -2.46 -17.07
CA GLU A 394 -6.55 -1.32 -16.34
C GLU A 394 -5.41 -0.44 -15.82
N THR A 395 -5.61 0.88 -15.86
CA THR A 395 -4.62 1.86 -15.41
C THR A 395 -5.15 2.62 -14.20
N LEU A 396 -4.40 2.58 -13.11
CA LEU A 396 -4.66 3.38 -11.92
C LEU A 396 -3.77 4.63 -11.98
N SER A 397 -4.42 5.78 -12.10
CA SER A 397 -3.76 7.07 -12.20
C SER A 397 -3.47 7.69 -10.83
N PHE A 398 -2.76 8.81 -10.82
CA PHE A 398 -2.56 9.64 -9.64
C PHE A 398 -3.88 9.95 -8.89
N GLY A 399 -4.97 10.24 -9.61
CA GLY A 399 -6.27 10.57 -9.02
C GLY A 399 -6.93 9.39 -8.29
N ASP A 400 -6.63 8.16 -8.69
CA ASP A 400 -7.18 6.94 -8.08
C ASP A 400 -6.43 6.54 -6.81
N LEU A 401 -5.11 6.72 -6.81
CA LEU A 401 -4.21 6.23 -5.78
C LEU A 401 -3.99 7.21 -4.62
N ILE A 402 -4.25 8.51 -4.83
CA ILE A 402 -3.85 9.57 -3.90
C ILE A 402 -5.03 10.37 -3.38
N GLU A 403 -4.97 10.65 -2.09
CA GLU A 403 -5.86 11.57 -1.39
C GLU A 403 -5.07 12.77 -0.86
N VAL A 404 -5.61 13.97 -1.05
CA VAL A 404 -5.03 15.21 -0.51
C VAL A 404 -5.86 15.63 0.70
N LYS A 405 -5.32 15.43 1.90
CA LYS A 405 -5.94 15.87 3.15
C LYS A 405 -5.53 17.31 3.46
N THR A 406 -6.52 18.17 3.64
CA THR A 406 -6.30 19.56 4.00
C THR A 406 -6.63 19.78 5.47
N ALA A 407 -5.60 19.99 6.31
CA ALA A 407 -5.80 20.38 7.70
C ALA A 407 -5.90 21.91 7.85
N THR A 408 -6.70 22.37 8.80
CA THR A 408 -6.91 23.81 9.05
C THR A 408 -5.59 24.47 9.47
N GLY A 409 -5.07 25.37 8.62
CA GLY A 409 -3.81 26.10 8.88
C GLY A 409 -2.53 25.31 8.67
N GLY A 410 -2.60 24.04 8.19
CA GLY A 410 -1.48 23.18 7.81
C GLY A 410 -1.15 23.23 6.33
N GLN A 411 -0.02 22.62 5.96
CA GLN A 411 0.27 22.31 4.57
C GLN A 411 -0.62 21.10 4.16
N PRO A 412 -1.06 21.00 2.88
CA PRO A 412 -1.79 19.84 2.41
C PRO A 412 -0.94 18.58 2.61
N GLU A 413 -1.50 17.58 3.25
CA GLU A 413 -0.89 16.26 3.40
C GLU A 413 -1.39 15.36 2.27
N VAL A 414 -0.44 14.72 1.59
CA VAL A 414 -0.72 13.82 0.47
C VAL A 414 -0.46 12.40 0.94
N VAL A 415 -1.50 11.57 0.92
CA VAL A 415 -1.46 10.18 1.38
C VAL A 415 -1.97 9.23 0.30
N LEU A 416 -1.60 7.95 0.37
CA LEU A 416 -2.24 6.91 -0.43
C LEU A 416 -3.65 6.66 0.12
N ARG A 417 -4.66 6.66 -0.74
CA ARG A 417 -6.08 6.49 -0.34
C ARG A 417 -6.33 5.11 0.26
N ASN A 418 -6.35 4.09 -0.54
CA ASN A 418 -6.40 2.68 -0.17
C ASN A 418 -5.79 1.83 -1.30
N PRO A 419 -4.46 1.83 -1.44
CA PRO A 419 -3.81 1.27 -2.61
C PRO A 419 -4.00 -0.25 -2.74
N GLU A 420 -4.23 -0.99 -1.64
CA GLU A 420 -4.56 -2.41 -1.73
C GLU A 420 -5.93 -2.61 -2.38
N PHE A 421 -6.93 -1.87 -1.95
CA PHE A 421 -8.27 -1.95 -2.53
C PHE A 421 -8.25 -1.59 -4.02
N ASP A 422 -7.61 -0.48 -4.38
CA ASP A 422 -7.58 0.00 -5.75
C ASP A 422 -6.87 -1.00 -6.69
N VAL A 423 -5.71 -1.52 -6.28
CA VAL A 423 -4.98 -2.54 -7.07
C VAL A 423 -5.75 -3.87 -7.14
N THR A 424 -6.35 -4.32 -6.03
CA THR A 424 -7.13 -5.56 -6.01
C THR A 424 -8.37 -5.44 -6.87
N ARG A 425 -9.03 -4.28 -6.86
CA ARG A 425 -10.15 -3.97 -7.76
C ARG A 425 -9.71 -4.07 -9.22
N ALA A 426 -8.63 -3.39 -9.61
CA ALA A 426 -8.12 -3.44 -10.97
C ALA A 426 -7.78 -4.88 -11.41
N ILE A 427 -7.17 -5.69 -10.51
CA ILE A 427 -6.92 -7.12 -10.78
C ILE A 427 -8.23 -7.88 -11.00
N ARG A 428 -9.23 -7.65 -10.18
CA ARG A 428 -10.55 -8.28 -10.33
C ARG A 428 -11.18 -7.92 -11.67
N ASP A 429 -11.14 -6.65 -12.01
CA ASP A 429 -11.80 -6.11 -13.20
C ASP A 429 -11.15 -6.65 -14.49
N VAL A 430 -9.80 -6.69 -14.58
CA VAL A 430 -9.11 -7.31 -15.73
C VAL A 430 -9.30 -8.84 -15.77
N LEU A 431 -9.37 -9.51 -14.61
CA LEU A 431 -9.62 -10.96 -14.55
C LEU A 431 -11.01 -11.29 -15.08
N TYR A 432 -12.01 -10.53 -14.67
CA TYR A 432 -13.38 -10.73 -15.12
C TYR A 432 -13.56 -10.37 -16.59
N SER A 433 -12.96 -9.27 -17.06
CA SER A 433 -12.94 -8.92 -18.49
C SER A 433 -12.32 -10.03 -19.35
N TYR A 434 -11.21 -10.61 -18.88
CA TYR A 434 -10.56 -11.74 -19.57
C TYR A 434 -11.43 -12.99 -19.57
N GLN A 435 -12.05 -13.36 -18.42
CA GLN A 435 -12.95 -14.51 -18.32
C GLN A 435 -14.21 -14.34 -19.18
N ALA A 436 -14.67 -13.10 -19.35
CA ALA A 436 -15.77 -12.75 -20.24
C ALA A 436 -15.43 -12.93 -21.73
N GLY A 437 -14.17 -13.18 -22.07
CA GLY A 437 -13.71 -13.30 -23.46
C GLY A 437 -13.82 -12.00 -24.26
N GLY A 438 -13.85 -10.84 -23.57
CA GLY A 438 -14.01 -9.52 -24.18
C GLY A 438 -15.42 -9.23 -24.72
N ASP A 439 -16.37 -10.15 -24.60
CA ASP A 439 -17.77 -9.97 -25.03
C ASP A 439 -18.69 -9.78 -23.82
N LEU A 440 -18.80 -8.54 -23.36
CA LEU A 440 -19.68 -8.12 -22.25
C LEU A 440 -21.14 -8.54 -22.50
N PHE A 441 -21.57 -8.59 -23.75
CA PHE A 441 -22.94 -8.94 -24.12
C PHE A 441 -23.23 -10.44 -23.99
N ALA A 442 -22.20 -11.30 -24.06
CA ALA A 442 -22.39 -12.73 -23.91
C ALA A 442 -22.91 -13.12 -22.51
N GLN A 443 -22.64 -12.29 -21.50
CA GLN A 443 -22.97 -12.53 -20.09
C GLN A 443 -24.27 -11.88 -19.62
N LEU A 444 -24.94 -11.13 -20.50
CA LEU A 444 -26.27 -10.60 -20.21
C LEU A 444 -27.30 -11.74 -20.23
N ASP A 445 -28.06 -11.93 -19.17
CA ASP A 445 -29.15 -12.88 -19.17
C ASP A 445 -30.32 -12.37 -20.03
N ASP A 446 -30.71 -11.11 -19.84
CA ASP A 446 -31.76 -10.41 -20.57
C ASP A 446 -31.20 -9.31 -21.48
N PRO A 447 -31.93 -8.96 -22.57
CA PRO A 447 -31.52 -7.87 -23.43
C PRO A 447 -31.60 -6.52 -22.72
N VAL A 448 -30.51 -5.77 -22.74
CA VAL A 448 -30.46 -4.41 -22.18
C VAL A 448 -30.78 -3.38 -23.27
N THR A 449 -31.61 -2.41 -22.96
CA THR A 449 -31.98 -1.32 -23.84
C THR A 449 -31.30 -0.02 -23.40
N PHE A 450 -30.48 0.55 -24.29
CA PHE A 450 -29.99 1.92 -24.12
C PHE A 450 -31.04 2.90 -24.61
N THR A 451 -31.52 3.76 -23.72
CA THR A 451 -32.48 4.80 -24.06
C THR A 451 -31.89 6.18 -23.88
N ALA A 452 -31.88 6.98 -24.95
CA ALA A 452 -31.47 8.38 -24.91
C ALA A 452 -32.68 9.29 -24.98
N TYR A 453 -33.00 9.99 -23.89
CA TYR A 453 -34.06 11.01 -23.81
C TYR A 453 -33.44 12.35 -24.18
N VAL A 454 -33.48 12.69 -25.47
CA VAL A 454 -32.77 13.84 -25.99
C VAL A 454 -33.73 14.72 -26.80
N SER A 455 -33.81 16.00 -26.44
CA SER A 455 -34.61 17.00 -27.14
C SER A 455 -34.18 17.16 -28.59
N ARG A 456 -35.08 17.66 -29.42
CA ARG A 456 -34.84 17.94 -30.83
C ARG A 456 -33.74 18.98 -31.06
N ASP A 457 -33.11 18.98 -32.23
CA ASP A 457 -31.93 19.78 -32.60
C ASP A 457 -32.13 21.30 -32.37
N GLU A 458 -33.37 21.82 -32.50
CA GLU A 458 -33.67 23.23 -32.31
C GLU A 458 -33.55 23.71 -30.87
N LEU A 459 -33.71 22.80 -29.92
CA LEU A 459 -33.63 23.10 -28.47
C LEU A 459 -32.23 22.83 -27.90
N LEU A 460 -31.45 21.95 -28.53
CA LEU A 460 -30.13 21.55 -28.03
C LEU A 460 -29.03 22.56 -28.38
N PRO A 461 -28.14 22.87 -27.43
CA PRO A 461 -26.86 23.52 -27.70
C PRO A 461 -26.01 22.74 -28.70
N GLN A 462 -25.18 23.43 -29.52
CA GLN A 462 -24.34 22.77 -30.55
C GLN A 462 -23.47 21.66 -29.95
N ARG A 463 -22.82 21.90 -28.82
CA ARG A 463 -21.95 20.91 -28.15
C ARG A 463 -22.67 19.62 -27.79
N LEU A 464 -23.93 19.72 -27.36
CA LEU A 464 -24.76 18.56 -27.02
C LEU A 464 -25.24 17.79 -28.27
N ARG A 465 -25.43 18.49 -29.39
CA ARG A 465 -25.72 17.83 -30.68
C ARG A 465 -24.54 16.99 -31.16
N ASP A 466 -23.35 17.58 -31.12
CA ASP A 466 -22.11 16.89 -31.50
C ASP A 466 -21.87 15.67 -30.60
N TYR A 467 -22.09 15.82 -29.30
CA TYR A 467 -21.97 14.73 -28.32
C TYR A 467 -23.02 13.64 -28.53
N ARG A 468 -24.30 13.98 -28.76
CA ARG A 468 -25.35 13.00 -29.11
C ARG A 468 -25.00 12.21 -30.37
N ASP A 469 -24.44 12.85 -31.37
CA ASP A 469 -24.10 12.19 -32.64
C ASP A 469 -22.92 11.20 -32.43
N ALA A 470 -21.94 11.55 -31.60
CA ALA A 470 -20.88 10.65 -31.19
C ALA A 470 -21.42 9.44 -30.38
N ILE A 471 -22.29 9.69 -29.39
CA ILE A 471 -22.98 8.64 -28.64
C ILE A 471 -23.72 7.68 -29.59
N ARG A 472 -24.48 8.25 -30.54
CA ARG A 472 -25.25 7.44 -31.50
C ARG A 472 -24.36 6.51 -32.33
N GLU A 473 -23.20 6.99 -32.76
CA GLU A 473 -22.21 6.18 -33.48
C GLU A 473 -21.73 5.02 -32.63
N THR A 474 -21.27 5.30 -31.40
CA THR A 474 -20.78 4.31 -30.43
C THR A 474 -21.83 3.25 -30.11
N VAL A 475 -23.04 3.66 -29.66
CA VAL A 475 -24.07 2.67 -29.23
C VAL A 475 -24.61 1.85 -30.42
N THR A 476 -24.64 2.43 -31.65
CA THR A 476 -25.04 1.69 -32.83
C THR A 476 -24.03 0.61 -33.21
N ALA A 477 -22.73 0.92 -33.08
CA ALA A 477 -21.66 -0.04 -33.29
C ALA A 477 -21.73 -1.17 -32.28
N GLN A 478 -21.92 -0.86 -31.01
CA GLN A 478 -22.10 -1.82 -29.93
C GLN A 478 -23.34 -2.72 -30.12
N ALA A 479 -24.47 -2.13 -30.54
CA ALA A 479 -25.70 -2.87 -30.83
C ALA A 479 -25.49 -3.89 -31.99
N ALA A 480 -24.73 -3.50 -33.00
CA ALA A 480 -24.40 -4.40 -34.11
C ALA A 480 -23.50 -5.56 -33.67
N ALA A 481 -22.61 -5.35 -32.71
CA ALA A 481 -21.72 -6.37 -32.16
C ALA A 481 -22.42 -7.29 -31.14
N SER A 482 -23.47 -6.83 -30.43
CA SER A 482 -24.10 -7.51 -29.29
C SER A 482 -24.92 -8.76 -29.60
N GLY A 483 -25.07 -9.13 -30.89
CA GLY A 483 -25.91 -10.28 -31.25
C GLY A 483 -27.40 -10.11 -30.89
N GLY A 484 -27.87 -8.88 -30.64
CA GLY A 484 -29.27 -8.56 -30.30
C GLY A 484 -29.56 -8.46 -28.82
N LYS A 485 -28.56 -8.61 -27.96
CA LYS A 485 -28.68 -8.43 -26.50
C LYS A 485 -28.58 -6.97 -26.05
N PHE A 486 -28.15 -6.07 -26.92
CA PHE A 486 -28.11 -4.62 -26.66
C PHE A 486 -28.99 -3.92 -27.70
N ARG A 487 -30.00 -3.19 -27.21
CA ARG A 487 -30.93 -2.44 -28.04
C ARG A 487 -30.71 -0.95 -27.85
N VAL A 488 -31.03 -0.15 -28.83
CA VAL A 488 -30.80 1.30 -28.81
C VAL A 488 -32.06 2.03 -29.20
N GLU A 489 -32.50 2.94 -28.35
CA GLU A 489 -33.65 3.82 -28.57
C GLU A 489 -33.26 5.29 -28.35
N PHE A 490 -33.72 6.17 -29.23
CA PHE A 490 -33.62 7.62 -29.08
C PHE A 490 -35.01 8.18 -29.04
N LEU A 491 -35.38 8.77 -27.94
CA LEU A 491 -36.73 9.32 -27.70
C LEU A 491 -36.64 10.83 -27.55
N GLU A 492 -37.56 11.54 -28.20
CA GLU A 492 -37.73 12.99 -28.03
C GLU A 492 -38.81 13.25 -26.96
N PRO A 493 -38.44 13.78 -25.75
CA PRO A 493 -39.39 13.95 -24.67
C PRO A 493 -40.57 14.85 -25.00
N GLU A 494 -40.34 15.87 -25.85
CA GLU A 494 -41.37 16.79 -26.28
C GLU A 494 -42.29 16.23 -27.41
N ALA A 495 -42.00 15.05 -27.93
CA ALA A 495 -42.87 14.45 -28.95
C ALA A 495 -44.23 14.07 -28.37
N ASN A 496 -45.21 13.98 -29.26
CA ASN A 496 -46.58 13.59 -28.90
C ASN A 496 -47.26 14.42 -27.79
N GLY A 497 -46.91 15.70 -27.69
CA GLY A 497 -47.51 16.62 -26.72
C GLY A 497 -46.88 16.54 -25.32
N GLY A 498 -45.69 15.98 -25.18
CA GLY A 498 -44.93 15.96 -23.94
C GLY A 498 -45.18 14.73 -23.03
N ALA A 499 -45.93 13.73 -23.48
CA ALA A 499 -46.27 12.55 -22.69
C ALA A 499 -45.06 11.76 -22.21
N ILE A 500 -43.94 11.80 -22.96
CA ILE A 500 -42.67 11.17 -22.55
C ILE A 500 -42.00 12.02 -21.49
N ALA A 501 -42.03 13.38 -21.67
CA ALA A 501 -41.49 14.32 -20.68
C ALA A 501 -42.16 14.17 -19.33
N ASP A 502 -43.52 14.15 -19.35
CA ASP A 502 -44.29 13.95 -18.12
C ASP A 502 -43.95 12.65 -17.40
N ARG A 503 -43.82 11.53 -18.15
CA ARG A 503 -43.47 10.24 -17.62
C ARG A 503 -42.07 10.24 -16.97
N ILE A 504 -41.03 10.74 -17.67
CA ILE A 504 -39.66 10.71 -17.13
C ILE A 504 -39.46 11.65 -15.94
N VAL A 505 -40.30 12.67 -15.83
CA VAL A 505 -40.36 13.55 -14.65
C VAL A 505 -41.02 12.84 -13.46
N GLU A 506 -42.13 12.12 -13.70
CA GLU A 506 -42.88 11.42 -12.65
C GLU A 506 -42.16 10.15 -12.16
N GLU A 507 -41.61 9.35 -13.07
CA GLU A 507 -40.98 8.06 -12.73
C GLU A 507 -39.56 8.22 -12.23
N TRP A 508 -38.75 9.11 -12.84
CA TRP A 508 -37.29 9.19 -12.58
C TRP A 508 -36.83 10.58 -12.12
N GLY A 509 -37.74 11.57 -12.04
CA GLY A 509 -37.39 12.93 -11.60
C GLY A 509 -36.55 13.74 -12.60
N PHE A 510 -36.50 13.34 -13.89
CA PHE A 510 -35.70 14.02 -14.92
C PHE A 510 -36.29 15.36 -15.30
N GLN A 511 -35.74 16.42 -14.74
CA GLN A 511 -36.20 17.78 -14.97
C GLN A 511 -35.62 18.37 -16.26
N PRO A 512 -36.34 19.29 -16.97
CA PRO A 512 -35.74 19.98 -18.10
C PRO A 512 -34.56 20.85 -17.65
N MET A 513 -33.53 20.89 -18.49
CA MET A 513 -32.29 21.65 -18.29
C MET A 513 -32.34 22.96 -19.11
N ILE A 514 -31.59 23.96 -18.67
CA ILE A 514 -31.38 25.22 -19.42
C ILE A 514 -29.90 25.36 -19.81
N ALA A 515 -29.64 25.84 -21.03
CA ALA A 515 -28.26 25.92 -21.54
C ALA A 515 -27.42 27.00 -20.84
N SER A 516 -28.03 28.16 -20.59
CA SER A 516 -27.44 29.27 -19.84
C SER A 516 -28.52 30.24 -19.37
N LEU A 517 -28.17 31.16 -18.46
CA LEU A 517 -29.08 32.24 -18.01
C LEU A 517 -29.52 33.20 -19.15
N ASP A 518 -28.72 33.26 -20.22
CA ASP A 518 -29.01 34.11 -21.39
C ASP A 518 -29.83 33.37 -22.46
N ASP A 519 -29.94 32.06 -22.37
CA ASP A 519 -30.73 31.21 -23.29
C ASP A 519 -31.72 30.35 -22.46
N PRO A 520 -32.94 30.83 -22.25
CA PRO A 520 -33.94 30.18 -21.36
C PRO A 520 -34.62 28.96 -22.02
N ARG A 521 -34.17 28.50 -23.16
CA ARG A 521 -34.73 27.29 -23.80
C ARG A 521 -34.49 26.09 -22.94
N GLU A 522 -35.54 25.37 -22.62
CA GLU A 522 -35.52 24.13 -21.87
C GLU A 522 -35.27 22.97 -22.84
N PHE A 523 -34.46 21.99 -22.41
CA PHE A 523 -34.20 20.79 -23.14
C PHE A 523 -33.97 19.62 -22.18
N TYR A 524 -34.11 18.40 -22.69
CA TYR A 524 -33.78 17.16 -21.99
C TYR A 524 -32.55 16.52 -22.62
N PHE A 525 -31.69 15.99 -21.78
CA PHE A 525 -30.52 15.21 -22.21
C PHE A 525 -30.15 14.18 -21.13
N TYR A 526 -30.83 13.04 -21.17
CA TYR A 526 -30.66 11.95 -20.23
C TYR A 526 -30.41 10.65 -20.96
N LEU A 527 -29.49 9.81 -20.41
CA LEU A 527 -29.09 8.54 -20.99
C LEU A 527 -29.35 7.46 -19.93
N THR A 528 -30.05 6.39 -20.33
CA THR A 528 -30.35 5.27 -19.43
C THR A 528 -29.99 3.94 -20.09
N LEU A 529 -29.71 2.95 -19.26
CA LEU A 529 -29.71 1.53 -19.59
C LEU A 529 -30.85 0.88 -18.83
N GLU A 530 -31.65 0.06 -19.50
CA GLU A 530 -32.88 -0.49 -18.95
C GLU A 530 -32.99 -1.98 -19.29
N ASP A 531 -33.41 -2.80 -18.32
CA ASP A 531 -33.92 -4.14 -18.52
C ASP A 531 -35.33 -4.27 -17.89
N ASP A 532 -35.86 -5.48 -17.78
CA ASP A 532 -37.18 -5.73 -17.20
C ASP A 532 -37.24 -5.49 -15.67
N HIS A 533 -36.08 -5.27 -15.01
CA HIS A 533 -35.96 -5.24 -13.56
C HIS A 533 -35.38 -3.92 -13.03
N GLN A 534 -34.52 -3.26 -13.79
CA GLN A 534 -33.78 -2.07 -13.32
C GLN A 534 -33.54 -1.04 -14.42
N VAL A 535 -33.41 0.22 -14.00
CA VAL A 535 -33.02 1.35 -14.86
C VAL A 535 -31.76 2.00 -14.28
N VAL A 536 -30.73 2.11 -15.09
CA VAL A 536 -29.45 2.73 -14.70
C VAL A 536 -29.25 4.00 -15.50
N GLN A 537 -29.17 5.14 -14.84
CA GLN A 537 -28.83 6.40 -15.48
C GLN A 537 -27.31 6.45 -15.74
N LEU A 538 -26.93 6.75 -16.98
CA LEU A 538 -25.54 6.97 -17.35
C LEU A 538 -25.15 8.44 -17.12
N PRO A 539 -24.01 8.70 -16.44
CA PRO A 539 -23.53 10.07 -16.23
C PRO A 539 -23.11 10.67 -17.58
N THR A 540 -23.53 11.91 -17.84
CA THR A 540 -23.16 12.64 -19.05
C THR A 540 -21.78 13.33 -18.98
N GLY A 541 -21.16 13.36 -17.79
CA GLY A 541 -19.79 13.82 -17.54
C GLY A 541 -19.46 15.19 -18.14
N ALA A 542 -18.25 15.34 -18.67
CA ALA A 542 -17.78 16.55 -19.34
C ALA A 542 -18.25 16.67 -20.79
N PHE A 543 -19.20 15.83 -21.25
CA PHE A 543 -19.65 15.71 -22.65
C PHE A 543 -18.53 15.26 -23.57
N ASP A 544 -17.78 14.26 -23.15
CA ASP A 544 -16.68 13.64 -23.88
C ASP A 544 -17.07 12.22 -24.32
N ALA A 545 -16.74 11.87 -25.58
CA ALA A 545 -17.07 10.57 -26.15
C ALA A 545 -16.33 9.41 -25.49
N ALA A 546 -15.07 9.60 -25.11
CA ALA A 546 -14.28 8.57 -24.43
C ALA A 546 -14.85 8.27 -23.03
N ALA A 547 -15.16 9.31 -22.25
CA ALA A 547 -15.80 9.16 -20.95
C ALA A 547 -17.20 8.52 -21.03
N PHE A 548 -17.89 8.68 -22.17
CA PHE A 548 -19.15 7.98 -22.41
C PHE A 548 -18.94 6.48 -22.66
N GLU A 549 -17.93 6.09 -23.41
CA GLU A 549 -17.61 4.65 -23.65
C GLU A 549 -17.34 3.95 -22.33
N ASP A 550 -16.53 4.55 -21.45
CA ASP A 550 -16.24 4.03 -20.12
C ASP A 550 -17.52 3.91 -19.27
N SER A 551 -18.39 4.95 -19.32
CA SER A 551 -19.66 4.96 -18.60
C SER A 551 -20.66 3.92 -19.13
N LEU A 552 -20.68 3.70 -20.45
CA LEU A 552 -21.51 2.68 -21.09
C LEU A 552 -21.06 1.27 -20.71
N GLU A 553 -19.76 1.02 -20.76
CA GLU A 553 -19.18 -0.25 -20.36
C GLU A 553 -19.46 -0.56 -18.90
N ALA A 554 -19.21 0.39 -18.01
CA ALA A 554 -19.52 0.27 -16.59
C ALA A 554 -21.04 0.05 -16.35
N GLY A 555 -21.87 0.71 -17.17
CA GLY A 555 -23.32 0.52 -17.13
C GLY A 555 -23.73 -0.89 -17.55
N ILE A 556 -23.21 -1.41 -18.66
CA ILE A 556 -23.53 -2.77 -19.15
C ILE A 556 -23.08 -3.85 -18.17
N LYS A 557 -21.90 -3.68 -17.54
CA LYS A 557 -21.41 -4.60 -16.49
C LYS A 557 -22.38 -4.78 -15.34
N ARG A 558 -23.26 -3.82 -15.07
CA ARG A 558 -24.27 -3.92 -13.99
C ARG A 558 -25.43 -4.86 -14.32
N PHE A 559 -25.68 -5.09 -15.61
CA PHE A 559 -26.73 -5.98 -16.09
C PHE A 559 -26.22 -7.42 -16.32
N ALA A 560 -24.90 -7.64 -16.29
CA ALA A 560 -24.32 -8.96 -16.46
C ALA A 560 -24.41 -9.72 -15.14
N SER A 561 -25.08 -10.89 -15.14
CA SER A 561 -25.24 -11.70 -13.94
C SER A 561 -23.90 -12.15 -13.36
N GLY A 562 -23.73 -11.96 -12.04
CA GLY A 562 -22.54 -12.37 -11.30
C GLY A 562 -21.38 -11.38 -11.28
N PHE A 563 -21.46 -10.24 -11.99
CA PHE A 563 -20.43 -9.21 -12.01
C PHE A 563 -20.50 -8.23 -10.84
N THR A 564 -21.71 -7.84 -10.45
CA THR A 564 -21.87 -6.85 -9.39
C THR A 564 -22.82 -7.34 -8.31
N LYS A 565 -22.44 -7.16 -7.04
CA LYS A 565 -23.33 -7.34 -5.92
C LYS A 565 -24.32 -6.18 -5.84
N THR A 566 -25.53 -6.47 -5.37
CA THR A 566 -26.59 -5.49 -5.23
C THR A 566 -26.61 -4.93 -3.82
N VAL A 567 -26.51 -3.62 -3.69
CA VAL A 567 -26.61 -2.88 -2.44
C VAL A 567 -27.97 -2.22 -2.33
N ALA A 568 -28.81 -2.67 -1.41
CA ALA A 568 -30.05 -1.99 -1.06
C ALA A 568 -29.74 -0.81 -0.14
N LEU A 569 -30.06 0.38 -0.58
CA LEU A 569 -29.73 1.63 0.10
C LEU A 569 -30.99 2.30 0.65
N VAL A 570 -31.07 2.40 1.99
CA VAL A 570 -32.11 3.13 2.71
C VAL A 570 -31.58 4.49 3.11
N LEU A 571 -32.19 5.54 2.57
CA LEU A 571 -31.85 6.93 2.82
C LEU A 571 -32.91 7.61 3.70
N PRO A 572 -32.55 8.67 4.45
CA PRO A 572 -33.51 9.41 5.23
C PRO A 572 -34.56 10.07 4.34
N SER A 573 -35.83 9.97 4.72
CA SER A 573 -37.01 10.48 3.98
C SER A 573 -37.11 12.04 3.90
N GLY A 574 -36.03 12.76 4.11
CA GLY A 574 -36.03 14.22 4.39
C GLY A 574 -35.59 15.15 3.26
N GLY A 575 -35.44 14.68 2.04
CA GLY A 575 -35.18 15.55 0.88
C GLY A 575 -36.43 16.21 0.32
N GLY A 576 -37.16 17.00 1.13
CA GLY A 576 -38.31 17.74 0.66
C GLY A 576 -37.92 18.73 -0.46
N GLN A 577 -38.69 18.73 -1.56
CA GLN A 577 -38.56 19.65 -2.67
C GLN A 577 -38.52 21.09 -2.15
N GLY A 578 -37.30 21.61 -1.98
CA GLY A 578 -37.09 23.05 -1.76
C GLY A 578 -37.53 23.82 -3.00
N PHE A 579 -37.96 25.05 -2.82
CA PHE A 579 -38.23 25.95 -3.94
C PHE A 579 -37.06 25.98 -4.91
N PRO A 580 -37.28 26.06 -6.24
CA PRO A 580 -36.22 26.14 -7.21
C PRO A 580 -35.20 27.25 -6.84
N GLY A 581 -33.98 26.86 -6.53
CA GLY A 581 -32.89 27.77 -6.12
C GLY A 581 -32.57 27.83 -4.62
N ALA A 582 -33.29 27.11 -3.76
CA ALA A 582 -32.87 26.89 -2.38
C ALA A 582 -31.90 25.69 -2.33
N PRO A 583 -30.82 25.75 -1.52
CA PRO A 583 -30.00 24.57 -1.29
C PRO A 583 -30.87 23.47 -0.65
N PRO A 584 -30.67 22.19 -1.02
CA PRO A 584 -31.42 21.08 -0.44
C PRO A 584 -31.28 21.12 1.09
N SER A 585 -32.37 21.11 1.78
CA SER A 585 -32.42 21.04 3.24
C SER A 585 -32.43 19.56 3.63
N GLY A 586 -31.36 19.06 4.21
CA GLY A 586 -31.22 17.69 4.66
C GLY A 586 -29.90 17.05 4.21
N HIS A 587 -29.57 15.87 4.79
CA HIS A 587 -28.42 15.11 4.38
C HIS A 587 -28.71 14.46 3.02
N THR A 588 -27.93 14.82 2.00
CA THR A 588 -27.93 14.13 0.71
C THR A 588 -26.72 13.18 0.68
N PHE A 589 -26.95 11.92 0.36
CA PHE A 589 -25.90 10.92 0.23
C PHE A 589 -25.54 10.69 -1.25
N ASP A 590 -25.79 11.67 -2.12
CA ASP A 590 -25.57 11.57 -3.57
C ASP A 590 -24.13 11.21 -3.94
N THR A 591 -23.15 11.77 -3.23
CA THR A 591 -21.73 11.44 -3.46
C THR A 591 -21.41 9.98 -3.10
N LEU A 592 -21.96 9.49 -1.99
CA LEU A 592 -21.81 8.09 -1.59
C LEU A 592 -22.49 7.17 -2.60
N GLU A 593 -23.72 7.47 -2.98
CA GLU A 593 -24.46 6.73 -3.99
C GLU A 593 -23.70 6.68 -5.31
N GLN A 594 -23.18 7.80 -5.79
CA GLN A 594 -22.34 7.86 -6.99
C GLN A 594 -21.05 7.03 -6.87
N SER A 595 -20.42 7.04 -5.71
CA SER A 595 -19.22 6.26 -5.47
C SER A 595 -19.51 4.76 -5.44
N VAL A 596 -20.54 4.35 -4.72
CA VAL A 596 -20.97 2.94 -4.61
C VAL A 596 -21.50 2.43 -5.96
N SER A 597 -22.22 3.27 -6.69
CA SER A 597 -22.80 2.91 -8.00
C SER A 597 -21.77 2.62 -9.09
N ARG A 598 -20.54 3.02 -8.91
CA ARG A 598 -19.44 2.67 -9.84
C ARG A 598 -19.10 1.19 -9.83
N GLU A 599 -19.30 0.53 -8.69
CA GLU A 599 -18.83 -0.83 -8.44
C GLU A 599 -19.94 -1.82 -8.11
N TYR A 600 -21.09 -1.33 -7.65
CA TYR A 600 -22.22 -2.14 -7.18
C TYR A 600 -23.51 -1.69 -7.84
N SER A 601 -24.42 -2.61 -8.02
CA SER A 601 -25.81 -2.29 -8.38
C SER A 601 -26.50 -1.66 -7.17
N ILE A 602 -27.11 -0.48 -7.31
CA ILE A 602 -27.82 0.18 -6.21
C ILE A 602 -29.31 0.02 -6.40
N LEU A 603 -29.96 -0.50 -5.37
CA LEU A 603 -31.40 -0.54 -5.22
C LEU A 603 -31.79 0.44 -4.11
N ARG A 604 -32.58 1.48 -4.41
CA ARG A 604 -33.15 2.32 -3.36
C ARG A 604 -34.31 1.58 -2.73
N GLU A 605 -34.23 1.39 -1.40
CA GLU A 605 -35.19 0.61 -0.63
C GLU A 605 -35.98 1.49 0.33
N GLU A 606 -37.28 1.30 0.38
CA GLU A 606 -38.17 1.89 1.37
C GLU A 606 -38.69 0.76 2.25
N LEU A 607 -38.22 0.63 3.48
CA LEU A 607 -38.57 -0.46 4.40
C LEU A 607 -40.05 -0.44 4.86
N GLY A 608 -40.84 0.56 4.46
CA GLY A 608 -42.20 0.75 4.87
C GLY A 608 -43.21 -0.31 4.40
N ASP A 609 -42.87 -1.11 3.40
CA ASP A 609 -43.63 -2.27 2.95
C ASP A 609 -43.44 -3.52 3.82
N GLY A 610 -42.40 -3.55 4.66
CA GLY A 610 -42.08 -4.63 5.58
C GLY A 610 -41.21 -5.74 4.98
N ALA A 611 -40.55 -5.52 3.84
CA ALA A 611 -39.67 -6.47 3.19
C ALA A 611 -38.44 -5.75 2.63
N VAL A 612 -37.35 -6.47 2.44
CA VAL A 612 -36.17 -6.05 1.68
C VAL A 612 -36.15 -6.90 0.40
N ASP A 613 -35.81 -6.27 -0.72
CA ASP A 613 -35.77 -6.96 -2.01
C ASP A 613 -34.83 -8.18 -1.91
N PRO A 614 -35.28 -9.37 -2.37
CA PRO A 614 -34.46 -10.58 -2.35
C PRO A 614 -33.16 -10.50 -3.16
N ALA A 615 -33.07 -9.59 -4.12
CA ALA A 615 -31.87 -9.37 -4.94
C ALA A 615 -30.77 -8.62 -4.16
N ALA A 616 -31.07 -8.06 -2.98
CA ALA A 616 -30.09 -7.34 -2.19
C ALA A 616 -29.07 -8.30 -1.53
N ASP A 617 -27.80 -8.13 -1.84
CA ASP A 617 -26.69 -8.80 -1.15
C ASP A 617 -26.28 -8.10 0.14
N LEU A 618 -26.45 -6.79 0.19
CA LEU A 618 -26.10 -5.93 1.32
C LEU A 618 -27.21 -4.89 1.52
N LEU A 619 -27.67 -4.74 2.75
CA LEU A 619 -28.56 -3.67 3.13
C LEU A 619 -27.79 -2.57 3.85
N VAL A 620 -27.82 -1.35 3.33
CA VAL A 620 -27.16 -0.17 3.91
C VAL A 620 -28.22 0.82 4.37
N VAL A 621 -28.29 1.09 5.67
CA VAL A 621 -29.25 2.00 6.28
C VAL A 621 -28.49 3.22 6.81
N LEU A 622 -28.74 4.38 6.22
CA LEU A 622 -28.01 5.63 6.52
C LEU A 622 -28.92 6.63 7.20
N ALA A 623 -28.46 7.14 8.34
CA ALA A 623 -29.11 8.19 9.11
C ALA A 623 -30.65 8.04 9.19
N PRO A 624 -31.17 6.87 9.60
CA PRO A 624 -32.62 6.65 9.63
C PRO A 624 -33.29 7.57 10.64
N GLU A 625 -34.48 8.06 10.28
CA GLU A 625 -35.33 8.85 11.15
C GLU A 625 -36.70 8.16 11.27
N ASP A 626 -37.20 8.03 12.50
CA ASP A 626 -38.56 7.53 12.82
C ASP A 626 -38.94 6.19 12.13
N LEU A 627 -38.03 5.19 12.10
CA LEU A 627 -38.34 3.88 11.55
C LEU A 627 -39.53 3.27 12.33
N ASP A 628 -40.58 2.91 11.60
CA ASP A 628 -41.75 2.27 12.17
C ASP A 628 -41.53 0.76 12.43
N ALA A 629 -42.53 0.12 13.06
CA ALA A 629 -42.47 -1.29 13.39
C ALA A 629 -42.38 -2.21 12.15
N ARG A 630 -42.81 -1.75 10.97
CA ARG A 630 -42.71 -2.53 9.73
C ARG A 630 -41.31 -2.47 9.15
N ALA A 631 -40.71 -1.29 9.14
CA ALA A 631 -39.33 -1.09 8.72
C ALA A 631 -38.37 -1.90 9.60
N LEU A 632 -38.56 -1.85 10.93
CA LEU A 632 -37.79 -2.69 11.86
C LEU A 632 -37.99 -4.19 11.60
N PHE A 633 -39.20 -4.62 11.28
CA PHE A 633 -39.49 -6.01 10.93
C PHE A 633 -38.77 -6.40 9.63
N ALA A 634 -38.76 -5.56 8.58
CA ALA A 634 -38.05 -5.82 7.34
C ALA A 634 -36.56 -6.02 7.59
N LEU A 635 -35.94 -5.11 8.38
CA LEU A 635 -34.54 -5.15 8.75
C LEU A 635 -34.19 -6.42 9.55
N ASP A 636 -35.02 -6.75 10.56
CA ASP A 636 -34.86 -7.96 11.37
C ASP A 636 -34.97 -9.23 10.54
N GLN A 637 -35.99 -9.32 9.66
CA GLN A 637 -36.18 -10.47 8.78
C GLN A 637 -35.04 -10.64 7.77
N TYR A 638 -34.50 -9.57 7.23
CA TYR A 638 -33.35 -9.61 6.35
C TYR A 638 -32.13 -10.16 7.08
N LEU A 639 -31.82 -9.64 8.28
CA LEU A 639 -30.73 -10.13 9.12
C LEU A 639 -30.93 -11.61 9.51
N MET A 640 -32.13 -12.01 9.90
CA MET A 640 -32.45 -13.39 10.29
C MET A 640 -32.37 -14.40 9.15
N ARG A 641 -32.51 -13.96 7.90
CA ARG A 641 -32.27 -14.77 6.69
C ARG A 641 -30.79 -14.92 6.36
N GLY A 642 -29.89 -14.32 7.14
CA GLY A 642 -28.45 -14.34 6.91
C GLY A 642 -27.95 -13.18 6.05
N GLY A 643 -28.76 -12.15 5.81
CA GLY A 643 -28.36 -10.93 5.12
C GLY A 643 -27.38 -10.11 5.95
N THR A 644 -26.54 -9.35 5.28
CA THR A 644 -25.60 -8.43 5.91
C THR A 644 -26.18 -7.02 5.95
N VAL A 645 -26.16 -6.40 7.13
CA VAL A 645 -26.67 -5.04 7.33
C VAL A 645 -25.55 -4.11 7.78
N LEU A 646 -25.35 -3.02 7.04
CA LEU A 646 -24.51 -1.89 7.45
C LEU A 646 -25.45 -0.78 7.95
N LEU A 647 -25.29 -0.42 9.23
CA LEU A 647 -26.12 0.59 9.87
C LEU A 647 -25.26 1.78 10.28
N ALA A 648 -25.58 2.95 9.75
CA ALA A 648 -24.97 4.23 10.14
C ALA A 648 -26.04 5.13 10.74
N THR A 649 -26.01 5.29 12.06
CA THR A 649 -26.98 6.08 12.81
C THR A 649 -26.29 6.97 13.85
N SER A 650 -26.92 8.06 14.20
CA SER A 650 -26.46 8.99 15.23
C SER A 650 -27.67 9.49 16.03
N PRO A 651 -27.56 9.72 17.35
CA PRO A 651 -28.59 10.34 18.14
C PRO A 651 -28.75 11.84 17.86
N PHE A 652 -27.84 12.41 17.07
CA PHE A 652 -27.85 13.84 16.72
C PHE A 652 -27.67 14.02 15.22
N SER A 653 -28.41 14.98 14.66
CA SER A 653 -28.20 15.53 13.32
C SER A 653 -27.64 16.96 13.43
N VAL A 654 -26.62 17.25 12.64
CA VAL A 654 -25.96 18.56 12.61
C VAL A 654 -26.29 19.23 11.28
N GLU A 655 -26.89 20.41 11.35
CA GLU A 655 -27.29 21.18 10.18
C GLU A 655 -26.57 22.54 10.16
N LEU A 656 -26.18 22.96 8.96
CA LEU A 656 -25.63 24.29 8.74
C LEU A 656 -26.80 25.29 8.61
N ALA A 657 -27.07 26.04 9.66
CA ALA A 657 -28.16 27.04 9.68
C ALA A 657 -27.59 28.46 9.71
N GLY A 658 -27.76 29.20 8.61
CA GLY A 658 -27.35 30.61 8.51
C GLY A 658 -25.85 30.83 8.68
N ASP A 659 -25.43 31.31 9.86
CA ASP A 659 -24.05 31.63 10.23
C ASP A 659 -23.47 30.69 11.31
N GLY A 660 -24.14 29.55 11.57
CA GLY A 660 -23.70 28.60 12.60
C GLY A 660 -24.19 27.17 12.35
N LEU A 661 -23.61 26.25 13.12
CA LEU A 661 -24.02 24.85 13.16
C LEU A 661 -25.13 24.72 14.23
N SER A 662 -26.24 24.10 13.88
CA SER A 662 -27.30 23.70 14.81
C SER A 662 -27.33 22.19 14.97
N MET A 663 -27.55 21.72 16.18
CA MET A 663 -27.67 20.30 16.51
C MET A 663 -29.11 19.99 16.90
N ARG A 664 -29.65 18.92 16.32
CA ARG A 664 -31.01 18.43 16.61
C ARG A 664 -30.89 16.98 17.10
N GLU A 665 -31.63 16.64 18.14
CA GLU A 665 -31.78 15.23 18.53
C GLU A 665 -32.64 14.49 17.50
N VAL A 666 -32.21 13.27 17.16
CA VAL A 666 -32.90 12.41 16.18
C VAL A 666 -33.25 11.08 16.84
N ASP A 667 -34.52 10.73 16.79
CA ASP A 667 -34.94 9.36 17.12
C ASP A 667 -34.95 8.54 15.83
N SER A 668 -34.07 7.57 15.75
CA SER A 668 -33.99 6.65 14.61
C SER A 668 -35.07 5.57 14.60
N GLY A 669 -35.78 5.37 15.72
CA GLY A 669 -36.68 4.23 15.93
C GLY A 669 -35.94 2.91 16.25
N LEU A 670 -34.60 2.88 16.17
CA LEU A 670 -33.80 1.66 16.31
C LEU A 670 -33.50 1.26 17.76
N GLY A 671 -33.72 2.15 18.75
CA GLY A 671 -33.24 1.99 20.11
C GLY A 671 -33.60 0.65 20.75
N ALA A 672 -34.90 0.31 20.74
CA ALA A 672 -35.38 -0.95 21.33
C ALA A 672 -34.89 -2.22 20.60
N TRP A 673 -34.71 -2.13 19.28
CA TRP A 673 -34.19 -3.22 18.47
C TRP A 673 -32.69 -3.45 18.70
N LEU A 674 -31.91 -2.38 18.78
CA LEU A 674 -30.49 -2.46 19.09
C LEU A 674 -30.24 -2.94 20.52
N ASP A 675 -31.02 -2.50 21.50
CA ASP A 675 -30.97 -2.98 22.88
C ASP A 675 -31.24 -4.51 22.95
N HIS A 676 -32.17 -5.01 22.14
CA HIS A 676 -32.44 -6.45 22.02
C HIS A 676 -31.20 -7.24 21.53
N HIS A 677 -30.41 -6.64 20.64
CA HIS A 677 -29.14 -7.21 20.16
C HIS A 677 -27.93 -6.89 21.06
N GLY A 678 -28.15 -6.24 22.20
CA GLY A 678 -27.11 -5.87 23.18
C GLY A 678 -26.26 -4.67 22.75
N ILE A 679 -26.74 -3.84 21.83
CA ILE A 679 -26.07 -2.65 21.32
C ILE A 679 -26.77 -1.41 21.86
N GLY A 680 -26.07 -0.60 22.66
CA GLY A 680 -26.58 0.68 23.16
C GLY A 680 -25.95 1.87 22.44
N ILE A 681 -26.74 2.83 22.02
CA ILE A 681 -26.26 4.09 21.45
C ILE A 681 -26.10 5.11 22.58
N GLY A 682 -24.87 5.61 22.75
CA GLY A 682 -24.61 6.66 23.75
C GLY A 682 -25.04 8.04 23.25
N GLU A 683 -25.71 8.82 24.12
CA GLU A 683 -26.08 10.21 23.84
C GLU A 683 -24.88 11.15 23.98
N SER A 684 -23.85 10.95 23.13
CA SER A 684 -22.62 11.74 23.16
C SER A 684 -22.06 11.94 21.76
N LEU A 685 -21.43 13.08 21.55
CA LEU A 685 -20.66 13.34 20.32
C LEU A 685 -19.25 12.81 20.48
N VAL A 686 -18.76 12.16 19.44
CA VAL A 686 -17.35 11.76 19.34
C VAL A 686 -16.57 12.93 18.76
N LEU A 687 -15.54 13.35 19.48
CA LEU A 687 -14.63 14.42 19.07
C LEU A 687 -13.21 13.86 19.00
N ASP A 688 -12.50 14.11 17.92
CA ASP A 688 -11.10 13.74 17.78
C ASP A 688 -10.22 14.98 17.55
N ARG A 689 -8.96 14.87 17.97
CA ARG A 689 -7.94 15.86 17.65
C ARG A 689 -7.46 15.73 16.20
N GLN A 690 -7.60 14.55 15.63
CA GLN A 690 -7.34 14.24 14.24
C GLN A 690 -8.66 14.34 13.49
N HIS A 691 -8.92 15.50 12.94
CA HIS A 691 -10.18 15.85 12.27
C HIS A 691 -9.92 16.65 10.99
N GLY A 692 -10.81 16.51 10.04
CA GLY A 692 -10.82 17.32 8.82
C GLY A 692 -11.29 18.76 9.08
N ALA A 693 -10.92 19.68 8.18
CA ALA A 693 -11.41 21.04 8.17
C ALA A 693 -12.62 21.16 7.26
N PHE A 694 -13.67 21.77 7.74
CA PHE A 694 -14.89 21.97 6.95
C PHE A 694 -14.91 23.35 6.26
N PRO A 695 -15.08 23.44 4.94
CA PRO A 695 -15.15 24.69 4.22
C PRO A 695 -16.52 25.36 4.42
N VAL A 696 -16.53 26.51 5.11
CA VAL A 696 -17.74 27.29 5.33
C VAL A 696 -17.70 28.55 4.47
N PRO A 697 -18.74 28.85 3.68
CA PRO A 697 -18.80 30.10 2.93
C PRO A 697 -19.02 31.28 3.89
N VAL A 698 -18.10 32.22 3.90
CA VAL A 698 -18.18 33.47 4.69
C VAL A 698 -18.29 34.69 3.77
N ILE A 699 -19.12 35.66 4.18
CA ILE A 699 -19.21 36.91 3.45
C ILE A 699 -18.24 37.92 4.05
N ARG A 700 -17.19 38.25 3.29
CA ARG A 700 -16.24 39.33 3.63
C ARG A 700 -16.65 40.63 2.97
N ARG A 701 -16.72 41.70 3.75
CA ARG A 701 -16.92 43.07 3.25
C ARG A 701 -15.60 43.80 3.14
N ILE A 702 -15.15 44.06 1.92
CA ILE A 702 -13.92 44.82 1.64
C ILE A 702 -14.30 46.02 0.78
N GLY A 703 -14.08 47.23 1.30
CA GLY A 703 -14.33 48.46 0.56
C GLY A 703 -15.81 48.73 0.17
N GLY A 704 -16.78 48.12 0.92
CA GLY A 704 -18.21 48.25 0.63
C GLY A 704 -18.77 47.20 -0.32
N TYR A 705 -17.96 46.31 -0.83
CA TYR A 705 -18.38 45.16 -1.65
C TYR A 705 -18.37 43.89 -0.82
N GLU A 706 -19.35 43.04 -1.06
CA GLU A 706 -19.49 41.73 -0.43
C GLU A 706 -18.83 40.69 -1.32
N PHE A 707 -17.83 39.99 -0.77
CA PHE A 707 -17.17 38.85 -1.43
C PHE A 707 -17.56 37.58 -0.67
N ARG A 708 -17.96 36.55 -1.40
CA ARG A 708 -18.05 35.20 -0.85
C ARG A 708 -16.63 34.60 -0.85
N ASP A 709 -16.14 34.25 0.34
CA ASP A 709 -14.86 33.59 0.56
C ASP A 709 -15.14 32.26 1.27
N MET A 710 -14.28 31.25 1.07
CA MET A 710 -14.40 29.96 1.76
C MET A 710 -13.43 29.96 2.92
N GLN A 711 -13.95 29.88 4.13
CA GLN A 711 -13.12 29.75 5.33
C GLN A 711 -13.14 28.31 5.81
N LEU A 712 -11.96 27.70 5.98
CA LEU A 712 -11.83 26.39 6.62
C LEU A 712 -12.02 26.57 8.13
N VAL A 713 -12.96 25.83 8.69
CA VAL A 713 -13.26 25.84 10.13
C VAL A 713 -12.91 24.48 10.69
N ASP A 714 -12.19 24.48 11.81
CA ASP A 714 -11.93 23.26 12.56
C ASP A 714 -13.24 22.67 13.08
N TYR A 715 -13.48 21.42 12.73
CA TYR A 715 -14.67 20.70 13.14
C TYR A 715 -14.31 19.35 13.76
N PRO A 716 -14.10 19.30 15.10
CA PRO A 716 -13.60 18.09 15.78
C PRO A 716 -14.48 16.84 15.66
N SER A 717 -15.75 16.98 15.25
CA SER A 717 -16.65 15.86 14.96
C SER A 717 -16.46 15.29 13.54
N PHE A 718 -15.70 15.96 12.68
CA PHE A 718 -15.39 15.49 11.34
C PHE A 718 -14.12 14.65 11.42
N ILE A 719 -14.29 13.44 11.95
CA ILE A 719 -13.21 12.51 12.26
C ILE A 719 -12.61 12.03 10.94
N ASP A 720 -11.29 12.10 10.85
CA ASP A 720 -10.51 11.53 9.74
C ASP A 720 -10.24 10.05 10.08
N LEU A 721 -10.92 9.12 9.38
CA LEU A 721 -10.88 7.68 9.62
C LEU A 721 -9.71 7.03 8.89
#